data_b1f186cf17687ea8ad5f8c363c4cf8b1
#
_entry.id   b1f186cf17687ea8ad5f8c363c4cf8b1
#
_cell.length_a   1.000
_cell.length_b   1.000
_cell.length_c   1.000
_cell.angle_alpha   90.00
_cell.angle_beta   90.00
_cell.angle_gamma   90.00
#
_symmetry.space_group_name_H-M   'P 1'
#
loop_
_entity.id
_entity.type
_entity.pdbx_description
1 polymer ?
#
loop_
_entity_poly.entity_id
_entity_poly.type
_entity_poly.pdbx_seq_one_letter_code
_entity_poly.pdbx_strand_id
1 'polypeptide(L)'
;MLNHKSIPASTGVYWRVEGSLLDLTTVRPVAFFTWNAQTFLERWVRRGLVFLMAVLRPFLYAANRVFATRVVHTVLRGVSRDRLDLLGEEYFKYKLQPNLKPDGVRQLQTLINSDVDLVLVSQGLDHVMRPLARHLGVKWLVVNRMEFRDGMATGRLLEPIIRPRGLFARITGAGPDGRRSGEQLTHDLDLPSVETLTSAVSSAEREAPKRSFPIVHFDGVGATSPFSLRAALAGKHVMLIGVTGFIGKVWLVNTLTDLPEIGRIYLLIRRQKSNPAAERFEKLVEGSPVFDPLFKRYGMDLPRFLGERVEIIEGDVTEPGLGLAPESSEFLRKKLDLIINSSGLTDFNPDLRDALATNVSAVSNILDFVRQSDHAGLLHLSTCYVAGARDGRVSETLRPNYAPAGVPNFDAENECRSLHEFVQHAQRLAVSPEVTKELCQQALQKEHAAKDLSGVALDNQIRKNRIRWLRNYLTEAGTKRANELGWPNTYTFTKSLAESLICKNGDGLPIAVVRPSIVETSLKKPFLGWNEGINTSASLSYLLGTYFRQLPTNERKRLDIIPVDSVCCGMTLIAAAIVERRNRRVYQLATSVTNPCDMRRSIELTSLAHRKYYRAQEGLEYWLRLRFDAIPVSKERYDRMSAPAQKAIIQSIQRIMAPLQLRKPPLARAERSLEKVEKLIGLFEPFILQNEHDFVADNVEKLSYALLLEEKDDFGYDTRSIDWWEYWIYVHIPALRKWTYPLIEGRPLEARPARSFQLTPAFPGNGETVKTGTNGATWRYS
;
A
#
# COMPACT_ATOMS: atom_id res chain seq x y z
N MET A 1 9.41 4.27 25.50
CA MET A 1 10.20 3.36 26.36
C MET A 1 9.30 2.22 26.80
N LEU A 2 9.25 1.12 26.03
CA LEU A 2 8.56 -0.10 26.47
C LEU A 2 9.43 -0.74 27.54
N ASN A 3 8.90 -0.78 28.75
CA ASN A 3 9.47 -1.48 29.90
C ASN A 3 9.70 -2.94 29.50
N HIS A 4 10.96 -3.33 29.29
CA HIS A 4 11.37 -4.72 29.38
C HIS A 4 11.16 -5.16 30.84
N LYS A 5 9.98 -5.71 31.15
CA LYS A 5 9.82 -6.49 32.37
C LYS A 5 10.70 -7.72 32.21
N SER A 6 11.92 -7.68 32.75
CA SER A 6 12.71 -8.87 32.99
C SER A 6 11.94 -9.75 33.95
N ILE A 7 11.70 -11.00 33.55
CA ILE A 7 11.11 -11.99 34.46
C ILE A 7 12.09 -12.13 35.63
N PRO A 8 11.65 -11.97 36.89
CA PRO A 8 12.53 -12.23 38.04
C PRO A 8 13.03 -13.68 37.96
N ALA A 9 14.32 -13.88 38.04
CA ALA A 9 14.96 -15.20 37.93
C ALA A 9 14.45 -16.27 38.90
N SER A 10 13.76 -15.84 39.96
CA SER A 10 13.30 -16.70 41.05
C SER A 10 11.86 -17.22 40.91
N THR A 11 11.04 -16.73 39.97
CA THR A 11 9.59 -17.01 39.91
C THR A 11 9.10 -17.65 38.62
N GLY A 12 9.92 -17.76 37.54
CA GLY A 12 9.52 -18.34 36.28
C GLY A 12 9.40 -19.86 36.32
N VAL A 13 8.29 -20.40 35.83
CA VAL A 13 8.12 -21.84 35.55
C VAL A 13 8.57 -22.14 34.12
N TYR A 14 9.59 -23.00 33.99
CA TYR A 14 10.10 -23.40 32.69
C TYR A 14 9.45 -24.71 32.24
N TRP A 15 8.93 -24.72 30.99
CA TRP A 15 8.28 -25.88 30.43
C TRP A 15 8.97 -26.31 29.12
N ARG A 16 9.50 -27.53 29.10
CA ARG A 16 10.17 -28.06 27.94
C ARG A 16 9.18 -28.65 26.94
N VAL A 17 9.24 -28.19 25.67
CA VAL A 17 8.34 -28.60 24.58
C VAL A 17 8.56 -30.03 24.16
N GLU A 18 9.84 -30.45 24.02
CA GLU A 18 10.18 -31.78 23.53
C GLU A 18 9.88 -32.86 24.56
N GLY A 19 9.06 -33.82 24.14
CA GLY A 19 8.64 -34.96 24.97
C GLY A 19 7.33 -34.70 25.71
N SER A 20 7.04 -33.50 26.16
CA SER A 20 5.78 -33.13 26.83
C SER A 20 4.69 -32.71 25.84
N LEU A 21 5.00 -31.76 24.95
CA LEU A 21 4.05 -31.22 23.98
C LEU A 21 4.21 -31.83 22.58
N LEU A 22 5.46 -32.07 22.16
CA LEU A 22 5.79 -32.51 20.79
C LEU A 22 7.05 -33.35 20.78
N ASP A 23 7.14 -34.24 19.77
CA ASP A 23 8.37 -34.96 19.42
C ASP A 23 9.08 -34.24 18.27
N LEU A 24 9.75 -33.12 18.60
CA LEU A 24 10.43 -32.27 17.64
C LEU A 24 11.86 -32.73 17.35
N THR A 25 12.27 -32.71 16.08
CA THR A 25 13.66 -32.91 15.65
C THR A 25 14.19 -31.65 14.97
N THR A 26 15.48 -31.33 15.11
CA THR A 26 16.11 -30.15 14.49
C THR A 26 16.10 -30.19 12.96
N VAL A 27 16.20 -31.36 12.35
CA VAL A 27 16.33 -31.50 10.89
C VAL A 27 15.01 -31.32 10.15
N ARG A 28 13.86 -31.74 10.71
CA ARG A 28 12.58 -31.71 10.02
C ARG A 28 12.12 -30.28 9.65
N PRO A 29 12.17 -29.29 10.57
CA PRO A 29 11.86 -27.91 10.21
C PRO A 29 12.80 -27.34 9.15
N VAL A 30 14.12 -27.59 9.27
CA VAL A 30 15.12 -27.12 8.30
C VAL A 30 14.87 -27.74 6.92
N ALA A 31 14.55 -29.05 6.86
CA ALA A 31 14.17 -29.70 5.61
C ALA A 31 12.92 -29.06 4.99
N PHE A 32 11.91 -28.75 5.79
CA PHE A 32 10.71 -28.06 5.31
C PHE A 32 11.03 -26.67 4.73
N PHE A 33 11.88 -25.90 5.41
CA PHE A 33 12.30 -24.58 4.93
C PHE A 33 13.05 -24.67 3.59
N THR A 34 13.99 -25.60 3.46
CA THR A 34 14.77 -25.78 2.23
C THR A 34 13.93 -26.29 1.06
N TRP A 35 12.91 -27.11 1.31
CA TRP A 35 11.99 -27.57 0.28
C TRP A 35 11.09 -26.44 -0.25
N ASN A 36 10.95 -25.37 0.50
CA ASN A 36 10.17 -24.20 0.17
C ASN A 36 11.03 -22.95 -0.09
N ALA A 37 12.30 -23.13 -0.49
CA ALA A 37 13.16 -22.06 -0.93
C ALA A 37 12.61 -21.36 -2.20
N GLN A 38 13.03 -20.11 -2.45
CA GLN A 38 12.44 -19.24 -3.45
C GLN A 38 12.64 -19.72 -4.88
N THR A 39 13.88 -20.12 -5.23
CA THR A 39 14.20 -20.55 -6.59
C THR A 39 14.26 -22.07 -6.74
N PHE A 40 14.06 -22.57 -7.95
CA PHE A 40 14.10 -24.00 -8.24
C PHE A 40 15.50 -24.59 -8.02
N LEU A 41 16.54 -23.89 -8.50
CA LEU A 41 17.93 -24.32 -8.32
C LEU A 41 18.31 -24.36 -6.84
N GLU A 42 17.94 -23.33 -6.10
CA GLU A 42 18.17 -23.27 -4.66
C GLU A 42 17.50 -24.43 -3.91
N ARG A 43 16.27 -24.79 -4.28
CA ARG A 43 15.58 -25.95 -3.71
C ARG A 43 16.37 -27.26 -3.92
N TRP A 44 16.89 -27.47 -5.11
CA TRP A 44 17.66 -28.67 -5.40
C TRP A 44 18.99 -28.73 -4.63
N VAL A 45 19.76 -27.65 -4.65
CA VAL A 45 21.03 -27.55 -3.92
C VAL A 45 20.82 -27.74 -2.42
N ARG A 46 19.86 -27.04 -1.84
CA ARG A 46 19.59 -27.13 -0.40
C ARG A 46 19.04 -28.50 0.00
N ARG A 47 18.26 -29.16 -0.84
CA ARG A 47 17.81 -30.55 -0.60
C ARG A 47 18.97 -31.52 -0.55
N GLY A 48 19.90 -31.41 -1.48
CA GLY A 48 21.12 -32.18 -1.47
C GLY A 48 21.94 -32.03 -0.19
N LEU A 49 22.09 -30.77 0.24
CA LEU A 49 22.79 -30.44 1.50
C LEU A 49 22.06 -31.04 2.73
N VAL A 50 20.73 -30.88 2.81
CA VAL A 50 19.95 -31.46 3.92
C VAL A 50 20.05 -32.99 3.94
N PHE A 51 20.01 -33.64 2.77
CA PHE A 51 20.20 -35.10 2.67
C PHE A 51 21.58 -35.52 3.19
N LEU A 52 22.62 -34.82 2.74
CA LEU A 52 23.99 -35.05 3.23
C LEU A 52 24.09 -34.89 4.75
N MET A 53 23.50 -33.79 5.29
CA MET A 53 23.46 -33.58 6.75
C MET A 53 22.68 -34.64 7.49
N ALA A 54 21.60 -35.15 6.91
CA ALA A 54 20.82 -36.24 7.52
C ALA A 54 21.64 -37.54 7.61
N VAL A 55 22.44 -37.86 6.59
CA VAL A 55 23.34 -39.02 6.57
C VAL A 55 24.50 -38.84 7.58
N LEU A 56 25.09 -37.66 7.64
CA LEU A 56 26.21 -37.38 8.55
C LEU A 56 25.78 -37.16 10.00
N ARG A 57 24.49 -36.97 10.25
CA ARG A 57 23.94 -36.63 11.56
C ARG A 57 24.38 -37.54 12.71
N PRO A 58 24.37 -38.89 12.59
CA PRO A 58 24.80 -39.77 13.69
C PRO A 58 26.22 -39.43 14.16
N PHE A 59 27.13 -39.23 13.21
CA PHE A 59 28.53 -38.91 13.47
C PHE A 59 28.70 -37.53 14.11
N LEU A 60 28.00 -36.53 13.57
CA LEU A 60 28.02 -35.16 14.11
C LEU A 60 27.46 -35.08 15.54
N TYR A 61 26.40 -35.88 15.82
CA TYR A 61 25.79 -35.92 17.16
C TYR A 61 26.67 -36.70 18.19
N ALA A 62 27.38 -37.72 17.74
CA ALA A 62 28.36 -38.44 18.57
C ALA A 62 29.54 -37.53 18.96
N ALA A 63 30.01 -36.67 18.04
CA ALA A 63 31.11 -35.77 18.29
C ALA A 63 30.68 -34.60 19.21
N ASN A 64 29.69 -33.81 18.82
CA ASN A 64 29.16 -32.68 19.63
C ASN A 64 27.77 -32.26 19.15
N ARG A 65 26.78 -32.28 20.05
CA ARG A 65 25.38 -31.96 19.73
C ARG A 65 25.16 -30.49 19.40
N VAL A 66 25.90 -29.58 20.03
CA VAL A 66 25.83 -28.14 19.74
C VAL A 66 26.40 -27.87 18.35
N PHE A 67 27.56 -28.45 18.04
CA PHE A 67 28.18 -28.35 16.72
C PHE A 67 27.27 -28.90 15.62
N ALA A 68 26.69 -30.05 15.83
CA ALA A 68 25.72 -30.66 14.90
C ALA A 68 24.50 -29.75 14.65
N THR A 69 23.98 -29.11 15.70
CA THR A 69 22.88 -28.14 15.59
C THR A 69 23.31 -26.93 14.76
N ARG A 70 24.48 -26.35 15.01
CA ARG A 70 25.03 -25.22 14.21
C ARG A 70 25.14 -25.61 12.73
N VAL A 71 25.75 -26.73 12.42
CA VAL A 71 25.98 -27.19 11.04
C VAL A 71 24.66 -27.36 10.28
N VAL A 72 23.65 -27.97 10.89
CA VAL A 72 22.33 -28.13 10.23
C VAL A 72 21.71 -26.79 9.85
N HIS A 73 21.85 -25.77 10.68
CA HIS A 73 21.26 -24.46 10.41
C HIS A 73 22.02 -23.62 9.39
N THR A 74 23.29 -23.94 9.07
CA THR A 74 24.05 -23.25 8.00
C THR A 74 23.36 -23.35 6.64
N VAL A 75 22.59 -24.42 6.41
CA VAL A 75 21.83 -24.61 5.16
C VAL A 75 20.78 -23.52 4.94
N LEU A 76 20.37 -22.81 5.99
CA LEU A 76 19.42 -21.68 5.91
C LEU A 76 20.09 -20.36 5.56
N ARG A 77 21.41 -20.31 5.38
CA ARG A 77 22.14 -19.11 4.97
C ARG A 77 21.51 -18.51 3.71
N GLY A 78 21.27 -17.19 3.74
CA GLY A 78 20.68 -16.44 2.63
C GLY A 78 19.15 -16.59 2.48
N VAL A 79 18.45 -17.27 3.40
CA VAL A 79 16.99 -17.23 3.46
C VAL A 79 16.56 -15.97 4.19
N SER A 80 15.54 -15.26 3.69
CA SER A 80 15.03 -14.06 4.36
C SER A 80 14.31 -14.40 5.67
N ARG A 81 14.33 -13.45 6.61
CA ARG A 81 13.57 -13.54 7.86
C ARG A 81 12.07 -13.69 7.60
N ASP A 82 11.55 -12.88 6.69
CA ASP A 82 10.13 -12.88 6.34
C ASP A 82 9.69 -14.27 5.81
N ARG A 83 10.53 -14.93 4.99
CA ARG A 83 10.26 -16.29 4.53
C ARG A 83 10.30 -17.32 5.66
N LEU A 84 11.27 -17.23 6.55
CA LEU A 84 11.37 -18.15 7.69
C LEU A 84 10.17 -17.98 8.63
N ASP A 85 9.70 -16.77 8.87
CA ASP A 85 8.52 -16.49 9.69
C ASP A 85 7.27 -17.14 9.08
N LEU A 86 7.00 -16.91 7.78
CA LEU A 86 5.83 -17.52 7.13
C LEU A 86 5.90 -19.05 7.09
N LEU A 87 7.06 -19.59 6.71
CA LEU A 87 7.25 -21.05 6.64
C LEU A 87 7.20 -21.68 8.04
N GLY A 88 7.61 -20.95 9.07
CA GLY A 88 7.47 -21.36 10.47
C GLY A 88 6.01 -21.45 10.89
N GLU A 89 5.19 -20.45 10.53
CA GLU A 89 3.73 -20.48 10.74
C GLU A 89 3.08 -21.64 9.98
N GLU A 90 3.44 -21.86 8.71
CA GLU A 90 2.96 -23.01 7.92
C GLU A 90 3.35 -24.34 8.53
N TYR A 91 4.63 -24.48 8.96
CA TYR A 91 5.12 -25.70 9.58
C TYR A 91 4.40 -26.00 10.90
N PHE A 92 4.20 -24.98 11.73
CA PHE A 92 3.40 -25.11 12.94
C PHE A 92 1.98 -25.56 12.61
N LYS A 93 1.25 -24.83 11.79
CA LYS A 93 -0.18 -25.06 11.49
C LYS A 93 -0.43 -26.44 10.86
N TYR A 94 0.40 -26.86 9.90
CA TYR A 94 0.14 -28.07 9.12
C TYR A 94 0.93 -29.31 9.57
N LYS A 95 1.97 -29.16 10.42
CA LYS A 95 2.82 -30.25 10.86
C LYS A 95 2.90 -30.44 12.37
N LEU A 96 2.89 -29.36 13.15
CA LEU A 96 3.02 -29.49 14.60
C LEU A 96 1.67 -29.48 15.33
N GLN A 97 0.79 -28.55 14.99
CA GLN A 97 -0.50 -28.40 15.65
C GLN A 97 -1.33 -29.70 15.66
N PRO A 98 -1.44 -30.47 14.54
CA PRO A 98 -2.17 -31.74 14.56
C PRO A 98 -1.52 -32.84 15.41
N ASN A 99 -0.24 -32.67 15.77
CA ASN A 99 0.53 -33.66 16.53
C ASN A 99 0.85 -33.20 17.96
N LEU A 100 0.15 -32.19 18.47
CA LEU A 100 0.26 -31.78 19.87
C LEU A 100 -0.27 -32.89 20.78
N LYS A 101 0.47 -33.18 21.84
CA LYS A 101 0.08 -34.18 22.87
C LYS A 101 -1.00 -33.59 23.78
N PRO A 102 -2.25 -34.14 23.80
CA PRO A 102 -3.35 -33.54 24.56
C PRO A 102 -3.08 -33.43 26.06
N ASP A 103 -2.39 -34.42 26.63
CA ASP A 103 -2.08 -34.46 28.06
C ASP A 103 -1.14 -33.33 28.46
N GLY A 104 -0.08 -33.10 27.67
CA GLY A 104 0.85 -32.01 27.89
C GLY A 104 0.19 -30.62 27.75
N VAL A 105 -0.71 -30.47 26.79
CA VAL A 105 -1.47 -29.23 26.59
C VAL A 105 -2.38 -28.97 27.78
N ARG A 106 -3.11 -29.98 28.29
CA ARG A 106 -3.98 -29.85 29.48
C ARG A 106 -3.21 -29.41 30.72
N GLN A 107 -2.06 -30.04 30.99
CA GLN A 107 -1.21 -29.67 32.11
C GLN A 107 -0.66 -28.25 32.00
N LEU A 108 -0.24 -27.84 30.79
CA LEU A 108 0.24 -26.49 30.52
C LEU A 108 -0.85 -25.45 30.75
N GLN A 109 -2.09 -25.71 30.29
CA GLN A 109 -3.23 -24.80 30.47
C GLN A 109 -3.58 -24.60 31.96
N THR A 110 -3.45 -25.65 32.80
CA THR A 110 -3.63 -25.53 34.24
C THR A 110 -2.65 -24.54 34.84
N LEU A 111 -1.40 -24.51 34.36
CA LEU A 111 -0.38 -23.57 34.83
C LEU A 111 -0.63 -22.15 34.32
N ILE A 112 -1.07 -21.97 33.12
CA ILE A 112 -1.41 -20.66 32.53
C ILE A 112 -2.52 -19.99 33.37
N ASN A 113 -3.52 -20.76 33.79
CA ASN A 113 -4.64 -20.27 34.57
C ASN A 113 -4.27 -19.94 36.04
N SER A 114 -3.08 -20.33 36.50
CA SER A 114 -2.58 -20.01 37.84
C SER A 114 -1.77 -18.73 37.97
N ASP A 115 -1.81 -17.85 36.95
CA ASP A 115 -1.12 -16.55 36.93
C ASP A 115 0.40 -16.62 37.18
N VAL A 116 1.05 -17.69 36.70
CA VAL A 116 2.49 -17.89 36.83
C VAL A 116 3.19 -17.49 35.55
N ASP A 117 4.32 -16.80 35.64
CA ASP A 117 5.16 -16.49 34.47
C ASP A 117 5.74 -17.77 33.88
N LEU A 118 5.09 -18.24 32.80
CA LEU A 118 5.44 -19.48 32.11
C LEU A 118 6.37 -19.19 30.94
N VAL A 119 7.48 -19.92 30.87
CA VAL A 119 8.47 -19.84 29.81
C VAL A 119 8.55 -21.18 29.05
N LEU A 120 8.25 -21.19 27.75
CA LEU A 120 8.49 -22.38 26.91
C LEU A 120 9.96 -22.49 26.53
N VAL A 121 10.52 -23.69 26.63
CA VAL A 121 11.91 -23.98 26.26
C VAL A 121 11.93 -25.05 25.18
N SER A 122 12.62 -24.78 24.07
CA SER A 122 12.70 -25.71 22.94
C SER A 122 14.02 -25.60 22.18
N GLN A 123 14.48 -26.74 21.65
CA GLN A 123 15.56 -26.83 20.69
C GLN A 123 15.17 -26.35 19.28
N GLY A 124 13.88 -26.06 19.03
CA GLY A 124 13.39 -25.57 17.77
C GLY A 124 13.81 -24.12 17.49
N LEU A 125 13.68 -23.71 16.23
CA LEU A 125 13.88 -22.32 15.84
C LEU A 125 12.72 -21.44 16.33
N ASP A 126 13.03 -20.21 16.68
CA ASP A 126 12.07 -19.21 17.11
C ASP A 126 10.95 -18.99 16.10
N HIS A 127 11.22 -19.00 14.79
CA HIS A 127 10.23 -18.90 13.71
C HIS A 127 9.14 -19.99 13.77
N VAL A 128 9.44 -21.14 14.35
CA VAL A 128 8.50 -22.27 14.52
C VAL A 128 7.86 -22.24 15.90
N MET A 129 8.61 -21.83 16.91
CA MET A 129 8.16 -21.88 18.30
C MET A 129 7.29 -20.68 18.71
N ARG A 130 7.46 -19.52 18.07
CA ARG A 130 6.57 -18.36 18.29
C ARG A 130 5.11 -18.64 17.94
N PRO A 131 4.78 -19.23 16.76
CA PRO A 131 3.40 -19.65 16.47
C PRO A 131 2.85 -20.65 17.47
N LEU A 132 3.66 -21.60 17.95
CA LEU A 132 3.27 -22.54 18.99
C LEU A 132 2.95 -21.84 20.31
N ALA A 133 3.83 -20.95 20.77
CA ALA A 133 3.62 -20.21 22.02
C ALA A 133 2.38 -19.35 21.96
N ARG A 134 2.16 -18.62 20.85
CA ARG A 134 0.94 -17.83 20.62
C ARG A 134 -0.32 -18.69 20.67
N HIS A 135 -0.29 -19.87 20.04
CA HIS A 135 -1.42 -20.81 20.05
C HIS A 135 -1.75 -21.31 21.45
N LEU A 136 -0.73 -21.51 22.29
CA LEU A 136 -0.88 -21.97 23.66
C LEU A 136 -1.12 -20.83 24.68
N GLY A 137 -1.07 -19.57 24.27
CA GLY A 137 -1.21 -18.40 25.14
C GLY A 137 0.01 -18.10 26.02
N VAL A 138 1.20 -18.62 25.66
CA VAL A 138 2.43 -18.40 26.43
C VAL A 138 3.19 -17.20 25.87
N LYS A 139 3.59 -16.29 26.77
CA LYS A 139 4.22 -15.00 26.39
C LYS A 139 5.74 -15.11 26.21
N TRP A 140 6.40 -16.10 26.82
CA TRP A 140 7.85 -16.14 26.92
C TRP A 140 8.45 -17.43 26.34
N LEU A 141 9.61 -17.28 25.66
CA LEU A 141 10.32 -18.36 24.98
C LEU A 141 11.82 -18.38 25.29
N VAL A 142 12.40 -19.57 25.41
CA VAL A 142 13.84 -19.84 25.29
C VAL A 142 14.04 -20.85 24.17
N VAL A 143 14.54 -20.39 23.01
CA VAL A 143 14.61 -21.19 21.77
C VAL A 143 15.86 -20.82 20.97
N ASN A 144 16.23 -21.68 20.02
CA ASN A 144 17.31 -21.36 19.10
C ASN A 144 16.91 -20.17 18.19
N ARG A 145 17.76 -19.15 18.14
CA ARG A 145 17.55 -17.93 17.36
C ARG A 145 18.57 -17.86 16.22
N MET A 146 18.08 -17.53 15.02
CA MET A 146 18.93 -17.33 13.84
C MET A 146 19.51 -15.90 13.85
N GLU A 147 20.79 -15.76 13.49
CA GLU A 147 21.42 -14.46 13.23
C GLU A 147 21.02 -13.96 11.84
N PHE A 148 20.65 -12.67 11.74
CA PHE A 148 20.32 -11.99 10.48
C PHE A 148 21.19 -10.79 10.23
N ARG A 149 21.56 -10.58 8.95
CA ARG A 149 22.14 -9.33 8.44
C ARG A 149 21.30 -8.86 7.27
N ASP A 150 20.90 -7.61 7.28
CA ASP A 150 20.03 -7.01 6.25
C ASP A 150 18.79 -7.86 5.93
N GLY A 151 18.16 -8.44 6.96
CA GLY A 151 17.00 -9.31 6.84
C GLY A 151 17.27 -10.71 6.30
N MET A 152 18.54 -11.08 6.02
CA MET A 152 18.94 -12.39 5.52
C MET A 152 19.65 -13.21 6.59
N ALA A 153 19.29 -14.50 6.70
CA ALA A 153 19.91 -15.42 7.63
C ALA A 153 21.41 -15.62 7.31
N THR A 154 22.27 -15.48 8.30
CA THR A 154 23.71 -15.76 8.15
C THR A 154 24.02 -17.26 8.17
N GLY A 155 23.06 -18.08 8.61
CA GLY A 155 23.24 -19.50 8.86
C GLY A 155 23.84 -19.81 10.25
N ARG A 156 24.07 -18.79 11.07
CA ARG A 156 24.56 -18.94 12.45
C ARG A 156 23.42 -18.81 13.44
N LEU A 157 23.54 -19.56 14.54
CA LEU A 157 22.65 -19.42 15.67
C LEU A 157 23.25 -18.48 16.70
N LEU A 158 22.41 -17.67 17.33
CA LEU A 158 22.77 -16.81 18.47
C LEU A 158 22.85 -17.66 19.74
N GLU A 159 23.79 -17.34 20.63
CA GLU A 159 23.90 -17.95 21.95
C GLU A 159 22.75 -17.47 22.88
N PRO A 160 22.33 -18.28 23.86
CA PRO A 160 22.73 -19.66 24.08
C PRO A 160 22.05 -20.63 23.09
N ILE A 161 22.76 -21.70 22.70
CA ILE A 161 22.20 -22.71 21.82
C ILE A 161 21.56 -23.84 22.66
N ILE A 162 20.27 -24.06 22.41
CA ILE A 162 19.50 -25.10 23.08
C ILE A 162 19.78 -26.45 22.42
N ARG A 163 20.43 -27.35 23.14
CA ARG A 163 20.83 -28.66 22.61
C ARG A 163 19.66 -29.63 22.44
N PRO A 164 19.73 -30.52 21.42
CA PRO A 164 18.82 -31.64 21.32
C PRO A 164 18.99 -32.65 22.49
N ARG A 165 17.90 -33.26 22.92
CA ARG A 165 17.95 -34.38 23.87
C ARG A 165 18.82 -35.52 23.34
N GLY A 166 19.56 -36.18 24.20
CA GLY A 166 20.32 -37.39 23.86
C GLY A 166 19.42 -38.57 23.44
N LEU A 167 20.01 -39.52 22.73
CA LEU A 167 19.28 -40.69 22.22
C LEU A 167 18.63 -41.49 23.37
N PHE A 168 19.32 -41.69 24.48
CA PHE A 168 18.82 -42.39 25.66
C PHE A 168 17.64 -41.67 26.34
N ALA A 169 17.67 -40.34 26.44
CA ALA A 169 16.57 -39.58 27.00
C ALA A 169 15.29 -39.63 26.13
N ARG A 170 15.41 -40.03 24.86
CA ARG A 170 14.24 -40.25 23.98
C ARG A 170 13.62 -41.64 24.22
N ILE A 171 14.45 -42.61 24.56
CA ILE A 171 14.02 -44.00 24.75
C ILE A 171 13.43 -44.22 26.15
N THR A 172 14.00 -43.58 27.15
CA THR A 172 13.57 -43.73 28.56
C THR A 172 12.35 -42.91 28.93
N GLY A 173 11.79 -42.13 27.99
CA GLY A 173 10.55 -41.37 28.18
C GLY A 173 10.60 -40.47 29.41
N ALA A 174 10.91 -39.19 29.26
CA ALA A 174 10.54 -38.25 30.31
C ALA A 174 9.03 -38.34 30.48
N GLY A 175 8.56 -38.52 31.68
CA GLY A 175 7.14 -38.55 32.01
C GLY A 175 6.38 -37.37 31.42
N PRO A 176 5.06 -37.37 31.42
CA PRO A 176 4.21 -36.33 30.82
C PRO A 176 4.48 -34.92 31.36
N ASP A 177 5.14 -34.78 32.51
CA ASP A 177 5.46 -33.50 33.14
C ASP A 177 6.62 -32.80 32.45
N GLY A 178 6.29 -31.71 31.76
CA GLY A 178 7.26 -30.81 31.07
C GLY A 178 7.94 -29.83 32.02
N ARG A 179 7.44 -29.67 33.24
CA ARG A 179 7.90 -28.70 34.24
C ARG A 179 9.35 -28.97 34.65
N ARG A 180 10.16 -27.92 34.70
CA ARG A 180 11.57 -27.95 35.15
C ARG A 180 11.83 -26.75 36.06
N SER A 181 12.73 -26.92 37.02
CA SER A 181 13.33 -25.78 37.69
C SER A 181 14.38 -25.13 36.79
N GLY A 182 14.68 -23.84 37.02
CA GLY A 182 15.75 -23.15 36.29
C GLY A 182 17.10 -23.89 36.41
N GLU A 183 17.46 -24.41 37.56
CA GLU A 183 18.69 -25.16 37.80
C GLU A 183 18.73 -26.50 37.08
N GLN A 184 17.63 -27.27 37.10
CA GLN A 184 17.52 -28.51 36.31
C GLN A 184 17.67 -28.26 34.82
N LEU A 185 17.10 -27.16 34.34
CA LEU A 185 17.14 -26.81 32.96
C LEU A 185 18.53 -26.34 32.50
N THR A 186 19.23 -25.53 33.33
CA THR A 186 20.61 -25.12 33.02
C THR A 186 21.55 -26.33 32.95
N HIS A 187 21.41 -27.29 33.84
CA HIS A 187 22.16 -28.55 33.76
C HIS A 187 21.82 -29.35 32.50
N ASP A 188 20.52 -29.52 32.17
CA ASP A 188 20.07 -30.22 30.97
C ASP A 188 20.56 -29.55 29.66
N LEU A 189 20.74 -28.26 29.69
CA LEU A 189 21.17 -27.45 28.54
C LEU A 189 22.66 -27.12 28.54
N ASP A 190 23.39 -27.48 29.61
CA ASP A 190 24.84 -27.15 29.78
C ASP A 190 25.09 -25.63 29.79
N LEU A 191 24.21 -24.90 30.41
CA LEU A 191 24.33 -23.45 30.55
C LEU A 191 25.08 -23.11 31.85
N PRO A 192 25.90 -22.06 31.83
CA PRO A 192 26.76 -21.74 32.98
C PRO A 192 25.96 -21.27 34.22
N SER A 193 24.77 -20.69 34.05
CA SER A 193 23.95 -20.19 35.17
C SER A 193 22.48 -20.00 34.76
N VAL A 194 21.61 -19.87 35.80
CA VAL A 194 20.19 -19.50 35.62
C VAL A 194 20.05 -18.09 35.03
N GLU A 195 20.99 -17.17 35.31
CA GLU A 195 21.02 -15.83 34.72
C GLU A 195 21.19 -15.88 33.22
N THR A 196 22.05 -16.78 32.70
CA THR A 196 22.20 -17.01 31.25
C THR A 196 20.91 -17.50 30.63
N LEU A 197 20.16 -18.36 31.31
CA LEU A 197 18.83 -18.82 30.85
C LEU A 197 17.83 -17.67 30.83
N THR A 198 17.82 -16.85 31.88
CA THR A 198 16.89 -15.71 32.02
C THR A 198 17.19 -14.63 30.98
N SER A 199 18.47 -14.37 30.70
CA SER A 199 18.86 -13.43 29.64
C SER A 199 18.50 -13.88 28.23
N ALA A 200 18.29 -15.18 28.03
CA ALA A 200 17.87 -15.78 26.76
C ALA A 200 16.36 -15.74 26.52
N VAL A 201 15.56 -15.37 27.54
CA VAL A 201 14.10 -15.28 27.41
C VAL A 201 13.73 -14.20 26.41
N SER A 202 12.92 -14.56 25.43
CA SER A 202 12.39 -13.66 24.41
C SER A 202 10.87 -13.70 24.36
N SER A 203 10.25 -12.65 23.81
CA SER A 203 8.81 -12.62 23.59
C SER A 203 8.38 -13.62 22.51
N ALA A 204 7.17 -14.20 22.69
CA ALA A 204 6.50 -14.96 21.65
C ALA A 204 6.01 -14.08 20.48
N GLU A 205 5.99 -12.76 20.66
CA GLU A 205 5.70 -11.82 19.59
C GLU A 205 6.89 -11.70 18.63
N ARG A 206 6.60 -11.34 17.39
CA ARG A 206 7.65 -11.06 16.42
C ARG A 206 8.36 -9.77 16.84
N GLU A 207 9.66 -9.86 17.14
CA GLU A 207 10.45 -8.66 17.27
C GLU A 207 10.50 -7.93 15.93
N ALA A 208 9.99 -6.71 15.89
CA ALA A 208 10.23 -5.83 14.75
C ALA A 208 11.75 -5.72 14.53
N PRO A 209 12.23 -5.70 13.29
CA PRO A 209 13.66 -5.54 13.05
C PRO A 209 14.11 -4.26 13.75
N LYS A 210 14.94 -4.39 14.79
CA LYS A 210 15.61 -3.25 15.43
C LYS A 210 16.57 -2.67 14.41
N ARG A 211 16.08 -1.86 13.49
CA ARG A 211 16.94 -1.00 12.71
C ARG A 211 17.35 0.12 13.67
N SER A 212 18.61 0.18 13.99
CA SER A 212 19.23 1.36 14.60
C SER A 212 19.23 2.46 13.54
N PHE A 213 18.08 3.11 13.35
CA PHE A 213 18.10 4.39 12.66
C PHE A 213 18.82 5.37 13.57
N PRO A 214 19.76 6.17 13.07
CA PRO A 214 20.26 7.26 13.85
C PRO A 214 19.05 8.03 14.36
N ILE A 215 18.93 8.18 15.67
CA ILE A 215 18.02 9.15 16.26
C ILE A 215 18.48 10.46 15.67
N VAL A 216 17.73 10.99 14.70
CA VAL A 216 17.98 12.32 14.18
C VAL A 216 17.64 13.23 15.35
N HIS A 217 18.65 13.58 16.13
CA HIS A 217 18.54 14.71 17.04
C HIS A 217 18.31 15.92 16.13
N PHE A 218 17.14 16.51 16.24
CA PHE A 218 16.83 17.78 15.58
C PHE A 218 17.57 18.90 16.32
N ASP A 219 18.92 18.87 16.24
CA ASP A 219 19.75 19.91 16.80
C ASP A 219 19.56 21.17 15.97
N GLY A 220 18.92 22.17 16.58
CA GLY A 220 19.13 23.56 16.19
C GLY A 220 18.16 24.25 15.24
N VAL A 221 16.93 23.73 14.99
CA VAL A 221 15.90 24.56 14.36
C VAL A 221 14.72 24.68 15.30
N GLY A 222 14.45 25.90 15.74
CA GLY A 222 13.53 26.34 16.77
C GLY A 222 12.42 25.37 17.11
N ALA A 223 12.39 24.94 18.37
CA ALA A 223 11.34 24.10 18.91
C ALA A 223 9.99 24.67 18.47
N THR A 224 9.27 23.95 17.61
CA THR A 224 7.88 24.31 17.30
C THR A 224 7.13 24.23 18.62
N SER A 225 6.56 25.36 19.04
CA SER A 225 5.76 25.39 20.28
C SER A 225 4.68 24.33 20.20
N PRO A 226 4.36 23.63 21.31
CA PRO A 226 3.28 22.66 21.35
C PRO A 226 1.97 23.25 20.82
N PHE A 227 1.17 22.46 20.12
CA PHE A 227 -0.14 22.90 19.64
C PHE A 227 -1.18 21.78 19.72
N SER A 228 -2.44 22.18 19.86
CA SER A 228 -3.58 21.28 19.79
C SER A 228 -4.19 21.33 18.39
N LEU A 229 -4.23 20.19 17.73
CA LEU A 229 -4.89 20.01 16.45
C LEU A 229 -6.42 20.25 16.60
N ARG A 230 -7.01 19.72 17.67
CA ARG A 230 -8.44 19.88 17.96
C ARG A 230 -8.80 21.34 18.15
N ALA A 231 -8.04 22.08 18.95
CA ALA A 231 -8.27 23.50 19.18
C ALA A 231 -8.11 24.31 17.88
N ALA A 232 -7.10 24.01 17.07
CA ALA A 232 -6.85 24.69 15.80
C ALA A 232 -7.99 24.52 14.78
N LEU A 233 -8.63 23.34 14.73
CA LEU A 233 -9.68 23.01 13.77
C LEU A 233 -11.11 23.14 14.34
N ALA A 234 -11.26 23.41 15.64
CA ALA A 234 -12.57 23.61 16.26
C ALA A 234 -13.32 24.77 15.61
N GLY A 235 -14.56 24.55 15.19
CA GLY A 235 -15.44 25.55 14.57
C GLY A 235 -14.99 26.01 13.17
N LYS A 236 -13.90 25.44 12.59
CA LYS A 236 -13.36 25.88 11.30
C LYS A 236 -14.17 25.39 10.12
N HIS A 237 -14.29 26.26 9.11
CA HIS A 237 -14.99 26.01 7.87
C HIS A 237 -14.02 25.57 6.77
N VAL A 238 -14.18 24.33 6.30
CA VAL A 238 -13.23 23.70 5.36
C VAL A 238 -13.93 23.37 4.04
N MET A 239 -13.37 23.79 2.91
CA MET A 239 -13.80 23.30 1.60
C MET A 239 -12.93 22.12 1.19
N LEU A 240 -13.55 20.96 0.90
CA LEU A 240 -12.88 19.79 0.36
C LEU A 240 -13.22 19.63 -1.12
N ILE A 241 -12.19 19.70 -1.96
CA ILE A 241 -12.25 19.43 -3.39
C ILE A 241 -11.69 18.02 -3.63
N GLY A 242 -12.43 17.17 -4.35
CA GLY A 242 -11.97 15.82 -4.67
C GLY A 242 -12.44 14.73 -3.71
N VAL A 243 -13.56 14.93 -3.01
CA VAL A 243 -14.18 13.96 -2.08
C VAL A 243 -14.53 12.62 -2.72
N THR A 244 -14.74 12.56 -4.04
CA THR A 244 -15.02 11.31 -4.77
C THR A 244 -13.75 10.47 -5.02
N GLY A 245 -12.57 11.04 -4.78
CA GLY A 245 -11.28 10.39 -4.92
C GLY A 245 -10.93 9.48 -3.73
N PHE A 246 -9.87 8.67 -3.88
CA PHE A 246 -9.41 7.71 -2.89
C PHE A 246 -9.05 8.36 -1.54
N ILE A 247 -8.24 9.41 -1.55
CA ILE A 247 -7.77 10.12 -0.35
C ILE A 247 -8.88 11.00 0.23
N GLY A 248 -9.60 11.77 -0.62
CA GLY A 248 -10.59 12.74 -0.18
C GLY A 248 -11.73 12.11 0.63
N LYS A 249 -12.25 10.94 0.19
CA LYS A 249 -13.31 10.24 0.92
C LYS A 249 -12.85 9.70 2.28
N VAL A 250 -11.61 9.19 2.37
CA VAL A 250 -11.03 8.72 3.66
C VAL A 250 -10.82 9.89 4.60
N TRP A 251 -10.26 11.00 4.09
CA TRP A 251 -10.08 12.21 4.89
C TRP A 251 -11.40 12.71 5.47
N LEU A 252 -12.45 12.77 4.64
CA LEU A 252 -13.79 13.19 5.10
C LEU A 252 -14.31 12.28 6.22
N VAL A 253 -14.29 10.96 6.03
CA VAL A 253 -14.83 10.01 7.01
C VAL A 253 -14.02 10.05 8.31
N ASN A 254 -12.68 10.08 8.23
CA ASN A 254 -11.83 10.16 9.41
C ASN A 254 -12.04 11.48 10.16
N THR A 255 -12.13 12.62 9.45
CA THR A 255 -12.39 13.92 10.06
C THR A 255 -13.74 13.95 10.77
N LEU A 256 -14.82 13.48 10.13
CA LEU A 256 -16.14 13.40 10.75
C LEU A 256 -16.20 12.46 11.96
N THR A 257 -15.31 11.47 12.01
CA THR A 257 -15.24 10.50 13.12
C THR A 257 -14.42 11.03 14.29
N ASP A 258 -13.27 11.63 14.00
CA ASP A 258 -12.23 11.94 14.99
C ASP A 258 -12.27 13.41 15.46
N LEU A 259 -12.88 14.31 14.67
CA LEU A 259 -12.96 15.76 14.93
C LEU A 259 -14.43 16.25 14.93
N PRO A 260 -15.24 15.80 15.91
CA PRO A 260 -16.65 16.24 15.98
C PRO A 260 -16.80 17.75 16.21
N GLU A 261 -15.76 18.41 16.70
CA GLU A 261 -15.70 19.85 16.95
C GLU A 261 -15.40 20.70 15.71
N ILE A 262 -15.02 20.11 14.58
CA ILE A 262 -14.84 20.87 13.33
C ILE A 262 -16.13 21.57 12.92
N GLY A 263 -16.02 22.74 12.31
CA GLY A 263 -17.19 23.48 11.82
C GLY A 263 -17.89 22.77 10.67
N ARG A 264 -18.15 23.48 9.58
CA ARG A 264 -18.83 22.88 8.42
C ARG A 264 -17.82 22.51 7.33
N ILE A 265 -18.02 21.35 6.69
CA ILE A 265 -17.22 20.90 5.55
C ILE A 265 -18.05 21.09 4.28
N TYR A 266 -17.56 21.97 3.40
CA TYR A 266 -18.15 22.24 2.08
C TYR A 266 -17.52 21.31 1.05
N LEU A 267 -18.32 20.48 0.39
CA LEU A 267 -17.84 19.55 -0.62
C LEU A 267 -18.08 20.14 -2.01
N LEU A 268 -17.01 20.56 -2.69
CA LEU A 268 -17.11 21.01 -4.07
C LEU A 268 -17.20 19.80 -4.99
N ILE A 269 -18.36 19.59 -5.61
CA ILE A 269 -18.65 18.46 -6.48
C ILE A 269 -19.19 18.95 -7.82
N ARG A 270 -18.56 18.49 -8.91
CA ARG A 270 -18.97 18.81 -10.27
C ARG A 270 -20.25 18.08 -10.65
N ARG A 271 -21.19 18.79 -11.30
CA ARG A 271 -22.32 18.15 -12.00
C ARG A 271 -21.82 17.20 -13.08
N GLN A 272 -22.43 16.04 -13.22
CA GLN A 272 -22.07 15.09 -14.26
C GLN A 272 -23.30 14.76 -15.12
N LYS A 273 -23.33 15.26 -16.35
CA LYS A 273 -24.49 15.14 -17.23
C LYS A 273 -25.77 15.65 -16.54
N SER A 274 -26.76 14.78 -16.34
CA SER A 274 -28.01 15.09 -15.66
C SER A 274 -27.97 14.90 -14.15
N ASN A 275 -26.87 14.33 -13.58
CA ASN A 275 -26.83 14.04 -12.15
C ASN A 275 -26.30 15.23 -11.36
N PRO A 276 -27.10 15.86 -10.48
CA PRO A 276 -26.71 16.95 -9.60
C PRO A 276 -25.57 16.51 -8.64
N ALA A 277 -24.86 17.49 -8.08
CA ALA A 277 -23.79 17.25 -7.13
C ALA A 277 -24.27 16.49 -5.87
N ALA A 278 -25.46 16.84 -5.35
CA ALA A 278 -26.05 16.18 -4.18
C ALA A 278 -26.31 14.69 -4.43
N GLU A 279 -26.96 14.34 -5.55
CA GLU A 279 -27.23 12.95 -5.91
C GLU A 279 -25.93 12.13 -6.10
N ARG A 280 -24.88 12.76 -6.62
CA ARG A 280 -23.57 12.11 -6.73
C ARG A 280 -22.95 11.80 -5.37
N PHE A 281 -23.11 12.70 -4.40
CA PHE A 281 -22.63 12.46 -3.03
C PHE A 281 -23.45 11.37 -2.34
N GLU A 282 -24.77 11.39 -2.48
CA GLU A 282 -25.66 10.36 -1.93
C GLU A 282 -25.28 8.97 -2.46
N LYS A 283 -25.10 8.82 -3.77
CA LYS A 283 -24.61 7.57 -4.39
C LYS A 283 -23.23 7.17 -3.89
N LEU A 284 -22.36 8.11 -3.61
CA LEU A 284 -21.06 7.83 -3.01
C LEU A 284 -21.18 7.26 -1.60
N VAL A 285 -22.05 7.86 -0.76
CA VAL A 285 -22.32 7.40 0.61
C VAL A 285 -22.95 6.00 0.61
N GLU A 286 -23.91 5.75 -0.27
CA GLU A 286 -24.54 4.44 -0.42
C GLU A 286 -23.59 3.35 -0.89
N GLY A 287 -22.76 3.64 -1.89
CA GLY A 287 -21.97 2.66 -2.61
C GLY A 287 -20.60 2.38 -2.03
N SER A 288 -19.95 3.34 -1.39
CA SER A 288 -18.58 3.19 -0.93
C SER A 288 -18.48 2.62 0.48
N PRO A 289 -17.70 1.54 0.67
CA PRO A 289 -17.45 0.95 2.00
C PRO A 289 -16.81 1.90 3.00
N VAL A 290 -16.18 2.96 2.54
CA VAL A 290 -15.52 3.96 3.39
C VAL A 290 -16.45 4.53 4.46
N PHE A 291 -17.76 4.62 4.16
CA PHE A 291 -18.78 5.15 5.07
C PHE A 291 -19.34 4.13 6.07
N ASP A 292 -18.95 2.84 5.99
CA ASP A 292 -19.44 1.80 6.89
C ASP A 292 -19.31 2.13 8.39
N PRO A 293 -18.18 2.73 8.85
CA PRO A 293 -18.07 3.14 10.25
C PRO A 293 -19.10 4.19 10.68
N LEU A 294 -19.44 5.13 9.78
CA LEU A 294 -20.45 6.14 10.05
C LEU A 294 -21.85 5.52 10.12
N PHE A 295 -22.20 4.63 9.19
CA PHE A 295 -23.46 3.86 9.24
C PHE A 295 -23.55 3.05 10.54
N LYS A 296 -22.47 2.41 10.94
CA LYS A 296 -22.42 1.63 12.19
C LYS A 296 -22.61 2.51 13.43
N ARG A 297 -22.06 3.72 13.42
CA ARG A 297 -22.09 4.65 14.56
C ARG A 297 -23.42 5.37 14.69
N TYR A 298 -23.98 5.86 13.57
CA TYR A 298 -25.14 6.75 13.57
C TYR A 298 -26.44 6.08 13.10
N GLY A 299 -26.37 4.94 12.40
CA GLY A 299 -27.54 4.22 11.93
C GLY A 299 -28.50 5.11 11.12
N MET A 300 -29.74 5.21 11.57
CA MET A 300 -30.79 6.04 10.96
C MET A 300 -30.58 7.54 11.12
N ASP A 301 -29.75 7.98 12.06
CA ASP A 301 -29.43 9.39 12.30
C ASP A 301 -28.32 9.91 11.36
N LEU A 302 -27.69 9.06 10.57
CA LEU A 302 -26.60 9.44 9.67
C LEU A 302 -26.97 10.57 8.69
N PRO A 303 -28.15 10.57 8.04
CA PRO A 303 -28.55 11.67 7.15
C PRO A 303 -28.61 13.02 7.86
N ARG A 304 -29.14 13.06 9.08
CA ARG A 304 -29.18 14.26 9.91
C ARG A 304 -27.77 14.70 10.32
N PHE A 305 -26.96 13.78 10.84
CA PHE A 305 -25.57 14.07 11.24
C PHE A 305 -24.77 14.65 10.09
N LEU A 306 -24.85 14.06 8.89
CA LEU A 306 -24.14 14.57 7.72
C LEU A 306 -24.72 15.94 7.28
N GLY A 307 -26.04 16.12 7.28
CA GLY A 307 -26.67 17.39 6.94
C GLY A 307 -26.27 18.58 7.85
N GLU A 308 -25.99 18.29 9.12
CA GLU A 308 -25.50 19.30 10.08
C GLU A 308 -24.01 19.66 9.86
N ARG A 309 -23.20 18.76 9.30
CA ARG A 309 -21.74 18.88 9.21
C ARG A 309 -21.22 19.13 7.80
N VAL A 310 -21.94 18.66 6.79
CA VAL A 310 -21.52 18.67 5.39
C VAL A 310 -22.51 19.49 4.56
N GLU A 311 -21.97 20.29 3.66
CA GLU A 311 -22.76 21.03 2.68
C GLU A 311 -22.23 20.77 1.28
N ILE A 312 -23.12 20.41 0.36
CA ILE A 312 -22.75 20.11 -1.02
C ILE A 312 -22.82 21.39 -1.84
N ILE A 313 -21.68 21.73 -2.44
CA ILE A 313 -21.56 22.88 -3.33
C ILE A 313 -21.33 22.38 -4.76
N GLU A 314 -22.21 22.75 -5.68
CA GLU A 314 -22.04 22.42 -7.09
C GLU A 314 -21.08 23.43 -7.73
N GLY A 315 -19.98 22.93 -8.35
CA GLY A 315 -18.97 23.75 -9.03
C GLY A 315 -17.95 22.89 -9.75
N ASP A 316 -17.10 23.53 -10.55
CA ASP A 316 -16.03 22.87 -11.31
C ASP A 316 -14.72 23.64 -11.19
N VAL A 317 -13.69 23.05 -10.64
CA VAL A 317 -12.36 23.65 -10.46
C VAL A 317 -11.69 24.03 -11.78
N THR A 318 -12.11 23.44 -12.89
CA THR A 318 -11.56 23.77 -14.22
C THR A 318 -12.12 25.07 -14.79
N GLU A 319 -13.18 25.59 -14.17
CA GLU A 319 -13.83 26.85 -14.58
C GLU A 319 -13.36 28.04 -13.69
N PRO A 320 -13.32 29.25 -14.26
CA PRO A 320 -13.04 30.45 -13.49
C PRO A 320 -14.00 30.61 -12.29
N GLY A 321 -13.49 31.11 -11.16
CA GLY A 321 -14.27 31.22 -9.93
C GLY A 321 -14.78 29.89 -9.37
N LEU A 322 -14.17 28.78 -9.76
CA LEU A 322 -14.55 27.38 -9.43
C LEU A 322 -15.93 27.00 -9.96
N GLY A 323 -16.45 27.69 -11.00
CA GLY A 323 -17.79 27.45 -11.54
C GLY A 323 -18.94 27.68 -10.54
N LEU A 324 -18.69 28.47 -9.49
CA LEU A 324 -19.65 28.77 -8.44
C LEU A 324 -20.64 29.86 -8.86
N ALA A 325 -21.88 29.79 -8.37
CA ALA A 325 -22.80 30.90 -8.44
C ALA A 325 -22.23 32.11 -7.68
N PRO A 326 -22.45 33.36 -8.14
CA PRO A 326 -21.86 34.56 -7.53
C PRO A 326 -22.13 34.68 -6.02
N GLU A 327 -23.34 34.38 -5.59
CA GLU A 327 -23.76 34.45 -4.18
C GLU A 327 -23.02 33.42 -3.32
N SER A 328 -22.92 32.19 -3.81
CA SER A 328 -22.16 31.10 -3.16
C SER A 328 -20.68 31.42 -3.10
N SER A 329 -20.13 31.99 -4.17
CA SER A 329 -18.74 32.42 -4.23
C SER A 329 -18.42 33.49 -3.20
N GLU A 330 -19.26 34.54 -3.09
CA GLU A 330 -19.07 35.62 -2.11
C GLU A 330 -19.19 35.06 -0.68
N PHE A 331 -20.20 34.25 -0.39
CA PHE A 331 -20.39 33.63 0.91
C PHE A 331 -19.15 32.81 1.32
N LEU A 332 -18.68 31.93 0.44
CA LEU A 332 -17.55 31.04 0.74
C LEU A 332 -16.25 31.81 0.93
N ARG A 333 -15.97 32.87 0.14
CA ARG A 333 -14.79 33.72 0.30
C ARG A 333 -14.69 34.34 1.68
N LYS A 334 -15.83 34.75 2.26
CA LYS A 334 -15.90 35.31 3.62
C LYS A 334 -15.82 34.26 4.72
N LYS A 335 -16.30 33.04 4.43
CA LYS A 335 -16.55 32.04 5.48
C LYS A 335 -15.42 30.99 5.63
N LEU A 336 -14.71 30.70 4.55
CA LEU A 336 -13.75 29.61 4.57
C LEU A 336 -12.47 29.95 5.34
N ASP A 337 -12.05 29.03 6.21
CA ASP A 337 -10.74 29.03 6.89
C ASP A 337 -9.68 28.25 6.08
N LEU A 338 -10.10 27.21 5.36
CA LEU A 338 -9.19 26.30 4.66
C LEU A 338 -9.84 25.70 3.41
N ILE A 339 -9.05 25.58 2.35
CA ILE A 339 -9.37 24.82 1.15
C ILE A 339 -8.40 23.64 1.07
N ILE A 340 -8.94 22.40 0.95
CA ILE A 340 -8.18 21.19 0.71
C ILE A 340 -8.44 20.75 -0.73
N ASN A 341 -7.43 20.87 -1.57
CA ASN A 341 -7.50 20.42 -2.96
C ASN A 341 -6.85 19.03 -3.09
N SER A 342 -7.66 17.98 -3.02
CA SER A 342 -7.28 16.61 -3.31
C SER A 342 -7.75 16.13 -4.70
N SER A 343 -8.22 17.05 -5.54
CA SER A 343 -8.56 16.74 -6.93
C SER A 343 -7.32 16.54 -7.78
N GLY A 344 -7.46 15.76 -8.84
CA GLY A 344 -6.40 15.54 -9.81
C GLY A 344 -6.69 14.31 -10.66
N LEU A 345 -6.17 14.34 -11.88
CA LEU A 345 -6.18 13.19 -12.76
C LEU A 345 -4.92 12.35 -12.47
N THR A 346 -5.10 11.14 -11.96
CA THR A 346 -4.01 10.29 -11.45
C THR A 346 -3.58 9.19 -12.41
N ASP A 347 -4.23 9.06 -13.56
CA ASP A 347 -3.75 8.19 -14.64
C ASP A 347 -2.34 8.61 -15.06
N PHE A 348 -1.44 7.67 -15.28
CA PHE A 348 -0.04 7.99 -15.63
C PHE A 348 0.07 8.76 -16.96
N ASN A 349 -0.66 8.30 -17.97
CA ASN A 349 -0.65 8.91 -19.30
C ASN A 349 -2.08 9.25 -19.75
N PRO A 350 -2.68 10.30 -19.15
CA PRO A 350 -4.00 10.79 -19.54
C PRO A 350 -3.94 11.57 -20.86
N ASP A 351 -5.09 11.89 -21.40
CA ASP A 351 -5.22 12.93 -22.44
C ASP A 351 -4.63 14.26 -21.90
N LEU A 352 -3.69 14.83 -22.61
CA LEU A 352 -2.98 16.05 -22.19
C LEU A 352 -3.92 17.22 -21.90
N ARG A 353 -5.00 17.34 -22.67
CA ARG A 353 -6.04 18.38 -22.48
C ARG A 353 -6.68 18.26 -21.11
N ASP A 354 -7.10 17.03 -20.75
CA ASP A 354 -7.77 16.74 -19.46
C ASP A 354 -6.78 16.91 -18.31
N ALA A 355 -5.52 16.54 -18.51
CA ALA A 355 -4.45 16.70 -17.53
C ALA A 355 -4.14 18.19 -17.25
N LEU A 356 -4.03 19.01 -18.30
CA LEU A 356 -3.82 20.44 -18.15
C LEU A 356 -4.99 21.12 -17.47
N ALA A 357 -6.23 20.81 -17.87
CA ALA A 357 -7.41 21.41 -17.24
C ALA A 357 -7.50 21.07 -15.76
N THR A 358 -7.33 19.79 -15.38
CA THR A 358 -7.57 19.31 -14.02
C THR A 358 -6.38 19.52 -13.08
N ASN A 359 -5.14 19.29 -13.56
CA ASN A 359 -3.96 19.37 -12.69
C ASN A 359 -3.29 20.75 -12.71
N VAL A 360 -3.44 21.54 -13.77
CA VAL A 360 -2.73 22.82 -13.94
C VAL A 360 -3.68 24.01 -13.85
N SER A 361 -4.64 24.14 -14.80
CA SER A 361 -5.55 25.29 -14.83
C SER A 361 -6.43 25.39 -13.57
N ALA A 362 -6.89 24.26 -13.06
CA ALA A 362 -7.64 24.21 -11.80
C ALA A 362 -6.86 24.84 -10.62
N VAL A 363 -5.54 24.69 -10.58
CA VAL A 363 -4.71 25.26 -9.52
C VAL A 363 -4.69 26.79 -9.61
N SER A 364 -4.59 27.36 -10.81
CA SER A 364 -4.69 28.81 -11.00
C SER A 364 -6.04 29.36 -10.53
N ASN A 365 -7.14 28.68 -10.89
CA ASN A 365 -8.48 29.07 -10.45
C ASN A 365 -8.63 29.03 -8.91
N ILE A 366 -8.05 27.99 -8.27
CA ILE A 366 -8.07 27.86 -6.81
C ILE A 366 -7.21 28.96 -6.15
N LEU A 367 -6.02 29.28 -6.69
CA LEU A 367 -5.18 30.36 -6.18
C LEU A 367 -5.89 31.71 -6.26
N ASP A 368 -6.57 31.98 -7.37
CA ASP A 368 -7.35 33.20 -7.54
C ASP A 368 -8.51 33.28 -6.55
N PHE A 369 -9.17 32.16 -6.27
CA PHE A 369 -10.22 32.10 -5.26
C PHE A 369 -9.67 32.33 -3.85
N VAL A 370 -8.54 31.72 -3.49
CA VAL A 370 -7.87 31.91 -2.18
C VAL A 370 -7.43 33.36 -2.01
N ARG A 371 -6.88 33.99 -3.06
CA ARG A 371 -6.43 35.38 -3.04
C ARG A 371 -7.57 36.37 -2.79
N GLN A 372 -8.77 36.00 -3.27
CA GLN A 372 -9.99 36.83 -3.09
C GLN A 372 -10.76 36.47 -1.80
N SER A 373 -10.30 35.46 -1.05
CA SER A 373 -10.90 35.07 0.23
C SER A 373 -10.31 35.92 1.38
N ASP A 374 -11.11 36.20 2.41
CA ASP A 374 -10.69 37.03 3.53
C ASP A 374 -9.52 36.44 4.32
N HIS A 375 -9.54 35.10 4.52
CA HIS A 375 -8.55 34.44 5.37
C HIS A 375 -8.27 32.98 5.03
N ALA A 376 -8.84 32.44 3.95
CA ALA A 376 -8.68 31.03 3.61
C ALA A 376 -7.23 30.65 3.34
N GLY A 377 -6.78 29.50 3.90
CA GLY A 377 -5.54 28.84 3.52
C GLY A 377 -5.76 27.75 2.47
N LEU A 378 -4.68 27.23 1.88
CA LEU A 378 -4.73 26.17 0.88
C LEU A 378 -3.80 25.00 1.24
N LEU A 379 -4.36 23.80 1.33
CA LEU A 379 -3.64 22.55 1.28
C LEU A 379 -3.81 21.96 -0.12
N HIS A 380 -2.72 21.91 -0.91
CA HIS A 380 -2.72 21.35 -2.26
C HIS A 380 -2.04 19.99 -2.31
N LEU A 381 -2.77 18.97 -2.75
CA LEU A 381 -2.23 17.61 -2.90
C LEU A 381 -1.51 17.46 -4.24
N SER A 382 -0.19 17.19 -4.15
CA SER A 382 0.71 16.89 -5.25
C SER A 382 1.17 15.41 -5.18
N THR A 383 2.43 15.13 -5.47
CA THR A 383 3.06 13.80 -5.33
C THR A 383 4.56 13.94 -5.11
N CYS A 384 5.17 13.02 -4.37
CA CYS A 384 6.64 12.93 -4.26
C CYS A 384 7.32 12.78 -5.63
N TYR A 385 6.63 12.16 -6.59
CA TYR A 385 7.18 11.84 -7.90
C TYR A 385 7.27 13.02 -8.88
N VAL A 386 6.91 14.24 -8.46
CA VAL A 386 7.30 15.47 -9.18
C VAL A 386 8.81 15.64 -9.26
N ALA A 387 9.56 14.91 -8.43
CA ALA A 387 11.02 14.83 -8.48
C ALA A 387 11.55 14.41 -9.86
N GLY A 388 10.80 13.56 -10.60
CA GLY A 388 11.19 13.10 -11.96
C GLY A 388 12.45 12.24 -11.97
N ALA A 389 13.17 12.25 -13.08
CA ALA A 389 14.34 11.44 -13.32
C ALA A 389 15.57 11.97 -12.56
N ARG A 390 15.70 11.55 -11.30
CA ARG A 390 16.87 11.84 -10.45
C ARG A 390 17.04 10.75 -9.40
N ASP A 391 18.24 10.64 -8.85
CA ASP A 391 18.57 9.72 -7.76
C ASP A 391 18.83 10.45 -6.45
N GLY A 392 18.80 9.71 -5.35
CA GLY A 392 19.19 10.12 -4.02
C GLY A 392 18.13 10.92 -3.27
N ARG A 393 18.61 11.70 -2.30
CA ARG A 393 17.75 12.41 -1.34
C ARG A 393 16.93 13.52 -1.99
N VAL A 394 15.62 13.46 -1.84
CA VAL A 394 14.66 14.46 -2.32
C VAL A 394 14.17 15.28 -1.12
N SER A 395 14.58 16.55 -1.06
CA SER A 395 14.21 17.47 0.00
C SER A 395 12.81 18.07 -0.17
N GLU A 396 12.26 18.59 0.92
CA GLU A 396 10.97 19.30 0.97
C GLU A 396 11.11 20.76 0.52
N THR A 397 11.50 20.95 -0.74
CA THR A 397 11.67 22.26 -1.35
C THR A 397 10.73 22.47 -2.52
N LEU A 398 10.15 23.65 -2.61
CA LEU A 398 9.38 24.09 -3.76
C LEU A 398 10.29 24.95 -4.66
N ARG A 399 10.33 24.63 -5.95
CA ARG A 399 11.19 25.32 -6.91
C ARG A 399 10.34 25.84 -8.06
N PRO A 400 10.42 27.14 -8.37
CA PRO A 400 9.84 27.64 -9.61
C PRO A 400 10.64 27.08 -10.80
N ASN A 401 9.97 26.84 -11.92
CA ASN A 401 10.63 26.45 -13.17
C ASN A 401 11.51 25.20 -13.05
N TYR A 402 11.07 24.18 -12.29
CA TYR A 402 11.79 22.94 -12.12
C TYR A 402 11.58 22.02 -13.31
N ALA A 403 12.67 21.53 -13.93
CA ALA A 403 12.69 20.45 -14.91
C ALA A 403 13.80 19.44 -14.54
N PRO A 404 13.49 18.16 -14.30
CA PRO A 404 14.49 17.16 -13.87
C PRO A 404 15.63 16.96 -14.86
N ALA A 405 15.36 17.07 -16.18
CA ALA A 405 16.38 16.99 -17.23
C ALA A 405 17.37 18.16 -17.25
N GLY A 406 17.23 19.14 -16.35
CA GLY A 406 18.13 20.30 -16.29
C GLY A 406 18.07 21.20 -17.53
N VAL A 407 16.90 21.33 -18.15
CA VAL A 407 16.72 22.15 -19.38
C VAL A 407 17.03 23.61 -19.06
N PRO A 408 18.00 24.24 -19.75
CA PRO A 408 18.35 25.64 -19.52
C PRO A 408 17.15 26.56 -19.78
N ASN A 409 16.97 27.55 -18.91
CA ASN A 409 15.92 28.56 -19.02
C ASN A 409 14.47 28.00 -19.13
N PHE A 410 14.24 26.80 -18.57
CA PHE A 410 12.89 26.27 -18.49
C PHE A 410 11.98 27.21 -17.71
N ASP A 411 10.88 27.62 -18.35
CA ASP A 411 9.84 28.44 -17.71
C ASP A 411 8.50 27.71 -17.76
N ALA A 412 7.96 27.41 -16.56
CA ALA A 412 6.74 26.61 -16.43
C ALA A 412 5.48 27.32 -17.00
N GLU A 413 5.40 28.66 -16.93
CA GLU A 413 4.24 29.39 -17.48
C GLU A 413 4.25 29.40 -18.99
N ASN A 414 5.43 29.60 -19.59
CA ASN A 414 5.59 29.50 -21.04
C ASN A 414 5.31 28.08 -21.52
N GLU A 415 5.79 27.07 -20.80
CA GLU A 415 5.46 25.68 -21.09
C GLU A 415 3.96 25.42 -21.04
N CYS A 416 3.26 25.88 -19.99
CA CYS A 416 1.80 25.74 -19.88
C CYS A 416 1.09 26.39 -21.08
N ARG A 417 1.53 27.59 -21.49
CA ARG A 417 0.96 28.30 -22.64
C ARG A 417 1.17 27.51 -23.94
N SER A 418 2.39 27.05 -24.19
CA SER A 418 2.73 26.26 -25.38
C SER A 418 1.94 24.95 -25.44
N LEU A 419 1.73 24.29 -24.30
CA LEU A 419 0.91 23.07 -24.22
C LEU A 419 -0.57 23.35 -24.52
N HIS A 420 -1.12 24.47 -24.06
CA HIS A 420 -2.50 24.87 -24.39
C HIS A 420 -2.65 25.19 -25.89
N GLU A 421 -1.69 25.90 -26.47
CA GLU A 421 -1.65 26.18 -27.91
C GLU A 421 -1.56 24.90 -28.73
N PHE A 422 -0.72 23.94 -28.28
CA PHE A 422 -0.61 22.62 -28.89
C PHE A 422 -1.94 21.87 -28.84
N VAL A 423 -2.63 21.85 -27.70
CA VAL A 423 -3.96 21.21 -27.57
C VAL A 423 -4.95 21.82 -28.53
N GLN A 424 -5.01 23.16 -28.63
CA GLN A 424 -5.88 23.86 -29.58
C GLN A 424 -5.54 23.52 -31.04
N HIS A 425 -4.25 23.44 -31.36
CA HIS A 425 -3.80 23.02 -32.70
C HIS A 425 -4.23 21.56 -32.99
N ALA A 426 -4.04 20.64 -32.10
CA ALA A 426 -4.47 19.26 -32.24
C ALA A 426 -6.00 19.11 -32.42
N GLN A 427 -6.78 19.93 -31.74
CA GLN A 427 -8.24 19.97 -31.90
C GLN A 427 -8.63 20.45 -33.32
N ARG A 428 -7.97 21.49 -33.85
CA ARG A 428 -8.16 21.95 -35.24
C ARG A 428 -7.74 20.89 -36.24
N LEU A 429 -6.60 20.23 -36.00
CA LEU A 429 -6.10 19.16 -36.85
C LEU A 429 -7.07 17.95 -36.92
N ALA A 430 -7.70 17.60 -35.80
CA ALA A 430 -8.66 16.48 -35.71
C ALA A 430 -9.89 16.65 -36.63
N VAL A 431 -10.20 17.87 -37.06
CA VAL A 431 -11.31 18.19 -37.97
C VAL A 431 -10.83 18.57 -39.39
N SER A 432 -9.52 18.51 -39.65
CA SER A 432 -8.98 18.80 -40.97
C SER A 432 -9.48 17.82 -42.03
N PRO A 433 -9.51 18.20 -43.30
CA PRO A 433 -9.93 17.32 -44.38
C PRO A 433 -9.09 16.04 -44.49
N GLU A 434 -7.77 16.14 -44.23
CA GLU A 434 -6.82 15.03 -44.31
C GLU A 434 -7.12 13.96 -43.27
N VAL A 435 -7.20 14.37 -41.99
CA VAL A 435 -7.51 13.48 -40.87
C VAL A 435 -8.94 12.91 -41.01
N THR A 436 -9.90 13.74 -41.44
CA THR A 436 -11.29 13.28 -41.66
C THR A 436 -11.34 12.20 -42.73
N LYS A 437 -10.59 12.35 -43.83
CA LYS A 437 -10.49 11.34 -44.91
C LYS A 437 -9.91 10.03 -44.41
N GLU A 438 -8.83 10.10 -43.61
CA GLU A 438 -8.22 8.92 -42.99
C GLU A 438 -9.19 8.19 -42.04
N LEU A 439 -9.88 8.93 -41.17
CA LEU A 439 -10.86 8.37 -40.23
C LEU A 439 -12.06 7.74 -40.93
N CYS A 440 -12.47 8.31 -42.05
CA CYS A 440 -13.51 7.74 -42.94
C CYS A 440 -13.04 6.42 -43.55
N GLN A 441 -11.82 6.37 -44.09
CA GLN A 441 -11.24 5.14 -44.62
C GLN A 441 -11.12 4.04 -43.54
N GLN A 442 -10.67 4.40 -42.33
CA GLN A 442 -10.62 3.48 -41.21
C GLN A 442 -12.01 2.97 -40.78
N ALA A 443 -13.05 3.82 -40.87
CA ALA A 443 -14.43 3.42 -40.59
C ALA A 443 -14.93 2.38 -41.59
N LEU A 444 -14.69 2.62 -42.87
CA LEU A 444 -15.07 1.72 -43.95
C LEU A 444 -14.32 0.39 -43.97
N GLN A 445 -13.00 0.40 -43.69
CA GLN A 445 -12.18 -0.82 -43.67
C GLN A 445 -12.57 -1.79 -42.53
N LYS A 446 -12.95 -1.29 -41.36
CA LYS A 446 -13.39 -2.14 -40.25
C LYS A 446 -14.69 -2.86 -40.48
N GLU A 447 -15.50 -2.39 -41.42
CA GLU A 447 -16.86 -2.87 -41.68
C GLU A 447 -17.05 -3.57 -43.02
N HIS A 448 -15.99 -3.77 -43.79
CA HIS A 448 -16.06 -4.78 -44.89
C HIS A 448 -16.45 -6.19 -44.37
N ALA A 449 -16.53 -6.37 -43.04
CA ALA A 449 -17.08 -7.57 -42.40
C ALA A 449 -18.56 -7.45 -42.06
N ALA A 450 -19.22 -6.28 -42.16
CA ALA A 450 -20.64 -6.06 -41.88
C ALA A 450 -21.22 -5.13 -42.97
N LYS A 451 -22.17 -5.63 -43.73
CA LYS A 451 -22.82 -4.95 -44.86
C LYS A 451 -23.46 -3.61 -44.43
N ASP A 452 -23.21 -2.56 -45.26
CA ASP A 452 -23.90 -1.28 -45.34
C ASP A 452 -23.89 -0.32 -44.15
N LEU A 453 -22.76 0.44 -44.00
CA LEU A 453 -22.79 1.71 -43.28
C LEU A 453 -23.03 2.87 -44.23
N SER A 454 -24.23 3.45 -44.16
CA SER A 454 -24.53 4.70 -44.86
C SER A 454 -25.13 5.74 -43.94
N GLY A 455 -24.89 7.00 -44.23
CA GLY A 455 -25.49 8.13 -43.52
C GLY A 455 -25.10 8.28 -42.08
N VAL A 456 -26.07 8.41 -41.17
CA VAL A 456 -25.89 8.72 -39.72
C VAL A 456 -24.99 7.72 -38.99
N ALA A 457 -24.99 6.45 -39.37
CA ALA A 457 -24.18 5.42 -38.74
C ALA A 457 -22.67 5.64 -39.06
N LEU A 458 -22.34 5.99 -40.30
CA LEU A 458 -20.98 6.32 -40.69
C LEU A 458 -20.48 7.58 -39.98
N ASP A 459 -21.30 8.62 -39.92
CA ASP A 459 -20.96 9.86 -39.24
C ASP A 459 -20.69 9.63 -37.72
N ASN A 460 -21.51 8.83 -37.07
CA ASN A 460 -21.30 8.43 -35.66
C ASN A 460 -20.00 7.64 -35.49
N GLN A 461 -19.64 6.77 -36.42
CA GLN A 461 -18.39 6.02 -36.37
C GLN A 461 -17.18 6.92 -36.61
N ILE A 462 -17.25 7.83 -37.57
CA ILE A 462 -16.19 8.85 -37.78
C ILE A 462 -16.02 9.71 -36.52
N ARG A 463 -17.11 10.15 -35.93
CA ARG A 463 -17.07 10.91 -34.66
C ARG A 463 -16.39 10.11 -33.51
N LYS A 464 -16.71 8.84 -33.36
CA LYS A 464 -16.08 7.96 -32.36
C LYS A 464 -14.58 7.78 -32.67
N ASN A 465 -14.23 7.57 -33.94
CA ASN A 465 -12.83 7.44 -34.38
C ASN A 465 -12.06 8.74 -34.16
N ARG A 466 -12.66 9.92 -34.42
CA ARG A 466 -12.06 11.24 -34.17
C ARG A 466 -11.76 11.47 -32.70
N ILE A 467 -12.71 11.18 -31.81
CA ILE A 467 -12.50 11.28 -30.36
C ILE A 467 -11.33 10.39 -29.92
N ARG A 468 -11.27 9.15 -30.43
CA ARG A 468 -10.19 8.20 -30.11
C ARG A 468 -8.84 8.66 -30.67
N TRP A 469 -8.82 9.16 -31.92
CA TRP A 469 -7.62 9.67 -32.55
C TRP A 469 -7.05 10.85 -31.79
N LEU A 470 -7.87 11.85 -31.45
CA LEU A 470 -7.45 13.03 -30.69
C LEU A 470 -6.92 12.66 -29.31
N ARG A 471 -7.64 11.77 -28.61
CA ARG A 471 -7.20 11.27 -27.30
C ARG A 471 -5.84 10.58 -27.40
N ASN A 472 -5.65 9.68 -28.34
CA ASN A 472 -4.37 8.97 -28.51
C ASN A 472 -3.24 9.94 -28.87
N TYR A 473 -3.50 10.88 -29.79
CA TYR A 473 -2.53 11.89 -30.21
C TYR A 473 -2.08 12.77 -29.05
N LEU A 474 -3.00 13.25 -28.23
CA LEU A 474 -2.72 14.08 -27.07
C LEU A 474 -2.06 13.29 -25.94
N THR A 475 -2.44 12.03 -25.74
CA THR A 475 -1.80 11.15 -24.75
C THR A 475 -0.34 10.89 -25.12
N GLU A 476 -0.06 10.60 -26.38
CA GLU A 476 1.30 10.34 -26.87
C GLU A 476 2.17 11.60 -26.80
N ALA A 477 1.65 12.73 -27.25
CA ALA A 477 2.35 14.01 -27.20
C ALA A 477 2.68 14.44 -25.74
N GLY A 478 1.72 14.31 -24.82
CA GLY A 478 1.93 14.61 -23.42
C GLY A 478 2.99 13.73 -22.77
N THR A 479 2.97 12.43 -23.06
CA THR A 479 3.98 11.46 -22.57
C THR A 479 5.36 11.77 -23.12
N LYS A 480 5.46 12.04 -24.44
CA LYS A 480 6.71 12.40 -25.10
C LYS A 480 7.31 13.67 -24.48
N ARG A 481 6.49 14.71 -24.32
CA ARG A 481 6.95 15.98 -23.75
C ARG A 481 7.41 15.83 -22.30
N ALA A 482 6.67 15.07 -21.48
CA ALA A 482 7.07 14.75 -20.12
C ALA A 482 8.47 14.08 -20.07
N ASN A 483 8.69 13.08 -20.93
CA ASN A 483 9.96 12.38 -21.01
C ASN A 483 11.13 13.28 -21.46
N GLU A 484 10.91 14.16 -22.43
CA GLU A 484 11.92 15.14 -22.88
C GLU A 484 12.38 16.06 -21.75
N LEU A 485 11.49 16.40 -20.82
CA LEU A 485 11.76 17.26 -19.69
C LEU A 485 12.20 16.49 -18.40
N GLY A 486 12.26 15.17 -18.46
CA GLY A 486 12.76 14.30 -17.39
C GLY A 486 11.67 13.78 -16.44
N TRP A 487 10.38 13.83 -16.81
CA TRP A 487 9.33 13.15 -16.04
C TRP A 487 8.92 11.84 -16.74
N PRO A 488 8.61 10.78 -15.96
CA PRO A 488 8.29 9.49 -16.54
C PRO A 488 6.93 9.43 -17.24
N ASN A 489 6.03 10.39 -16.97
CA ASN A 489 4.66 10.39 -17.48
C ASN A 489 4.02 11.78 -17.37
N THR A 490 2.89 11.95 -18.07
CA THR A 490 2.11 13.20 -18.11
C THR A 490 1.58 13.61 -16.73
N TYR A 491 1.22 12.65 -15.88
CA TYR A 491 0.72 12.93 -14.52
C TYR A 491 1.75 13.68 -13.66
N THR A 492 2.95 13.12 -13.50
CA THR A 492 4.01 13.72 -12.68
C THR A 492 4.49 15.06 -13.25
N PHE A 493 4.51 15.17 -14.57
CA PHE A 493 4.82 16.42 -15.28
C PHE A 493 3.81 17.53 -14.96
N THR A 494 2.50 17.27 -15.15
CA THR A 494 1.47 18.28 -14.92
C THR A 494 1.34 18.66 -13.44
N LYS A 495 1.57 17.72 -12.52
CA LYS A 495 1.65 18.04 -11.08
C LYS A 495 2.85 18.93 -10.76
N SER A 496 3.99 18.75 -11.41
CA SER A 496 5.16 19.64 -11.23
C SER A 496 4.94 21.02 -11.82
N LEU A 497 4.27 21.13 -12.96
CA LEU A 497 3.85 22.45 -13.50
C LEU A 497 2.95 23.20 -12.51
N ALA A 498 1.97 22.50 -11.93
CA ALA A 498 1.09 23.07 -10.90
C ALA A 498 1.88 23.60 -9.69
N GLU A 499 2.87 22.85 -9.20
CA GLU A 499 3.74 23.31 -8.10
C GLU A 499 4.56 24.54 -8.49
N SER A 500 5.05 24.62 -9.73
CA SER A 500 5.75 25.79 -10.23
C SER A 500 4.86 27.04 -10.24
N LEU A 501 3.58 26.89 -10.65
CA LEU A 501 2.59 27.98 -10.59
C LEU A 501 2.28 28.40 -9.15
N ILE A 502 2.13 27.44 -8.22
CA ILE A 502 1.95 27.75 -6.79
C ILE A 502 3.18 28.48 -6.25
N CYS A 503 4.38 28.10 -6.66
CA CYS A 503 5.60 28.74 -6.23
C CYS A 503 5.67 30.21 -6.68
N LYS A 504 5.31 30.47 -7.95
CA LYS A 504 5.34 31.81 -8.53
C LYS A 504 4.20 32.69 -8.04
N ASN A 505 2.99 32.15 -7.99
CA ASN A 505 1.76 32.93 -7.80
C ASN A 505 1.15 32.81 -6.39
N GLY A 506 1.77 32.05 -5.49
CA GLY A 506 1.25 31.82 -4.14
C GLY A 506 1.96 32.58 -3.03
N ASP A 507 2.77 33.60 -3.35
CA ASP A 507 3.48 34.39 -2.33
C ASP A 507 2.52 35.19 -1.48
N GLY A 508 2.80 35.26 -0.17
CA GLY A 508 1.93 35.91 0.82
C GLY A 508 0.69 35.09 1.22
N LEU A 509 0.35 34.04 0.52
CA LEU A 509 -0.79 33.19 0.86
C LEU A 509 -0.36 32.01 1.78
N PRO A 510 -1.24 31.62 2.73
CA PRO A 510 -0.98 30.48 3.62
C PRO A 510 -1.22 29.16 2.87
N ILE A 511 -0.22 28.70 2.15
CA ILE A 511 -0.29 27.52 1.29
C ILE A 511 0.69 26.46 1.75
N ALA A 512 0.25 25.21 1.75
CA ALA A 512 1.09 24.03 1.86
C ALA A 512 0.85 23.09 0.66
N VAL A 513 1.94 22.70 0.00
CA VAL A 513 1.97 21.61 -0.99
C VAL A 513 2.27 20.33 -0.27
N VAL A 514 1.39 19.34 -0.39
CA VAL A 514 1.53 18.02 0.22
C VAL A 514 1.84 16.99 -0.86
N ARG A 515 2.95 16.29 -0.72
CA ARG A 515 3.47 15.30 -1.66
C ARG A 515 3.41 13.89 -1.05
N PRO A 516 2.31 13.14 -1.22
CA PRO A 516 2.31 11.74 -0.83
C PRO A 516 3.18 10.90 -1.80
N SER A 517 3.74 9.83 -1.29
CA SER A 517 4.34 8.76 -2.08
C SER A 517 3.25 7.85 -2.70
N ILE A 518 3.50 6.55 -2.88
CA ILE A 518 2.49 5.62 -3.41
C ILE A 518 1.48 5.31 -2.30
N VAL A 519 0.28 5.87 -2.44
CA VAL A 519 -0.79 5.72 -1.44
C VAL A 519 -1.54 4.42 -1.66
N GLU A 520 -1.64 3.61 -0.62
CA GLU A 520 -2.19 2.27 -0.68
C GLU A 520 -3.19 2.00 0.46
N THR A 521 -3.61 0.75 0.60
CA THR A 521 -4.58 0.23 1.57
C THR A 521 -4.43 0.83 2.96
N SER A 522 -5.53 1.11 3.64
CA SER A 522 -5.53 1.64 5.00
C SER A 522 -4.97 0.64 6.01
N LEU A 523 -4.21 1.16 6.98
CA LEU A 523 -3.66 0.36 8.07
C LEU A 523 -4.64 0.24 9.25
N LYS A 524 -5.38 1.31 9.55
CA LYS A 524 -6.30 1.37 10.70
C LYS A 524 -7.65 2.01 10.35
N LYS A 525 -7.64 3.17 9.67
CA LYS A 525 -8.82 4.01 9.43
C LYS A 525 -9.10 4.18 7.93
N PRO A 526 -10.36 4.16 7.50
CA PRO A 526 -11.61 4.10 8.26
C PRO A 526 -11.84 2.74 8.92
N PHE A 527 -11.25 1.67 8.40
CA PHE A 527 -11.13 0.34 9.01
C PHE A 527 -9.95 -0.42 8.39
N LEU A 528 -9.45 -1.40 9.12
CA LEU A 528 -8.31 -2.23 8.71
C LEU A 528 -8.52 -2.83 7.32
N GLY A 529 -7.58 -2.60 6.39
CA GLY A 529 -7.62 -3.18 5.05
C GLY A 529 -8.67 -2.56 4.14
N TRP A 530 -9.14 -1.32 4.38
CA TRP A 530 -9.96 -0.65 3.40
C TRP A 530 -9.15 -0.33 2.14
N ASN A 531 -9.74 -0.62 0.99
CA ASN A 531 -9.24 -0.25 -0.31
C ASN A 531 -10.42 -0.08 -1.29
N GLU A 532 -10.24 0.68 -2.36
CA GLU A 532 -11.30 0.90 -3.35
C GLU A 532 -10.70 1.30 -4.70
N GLY A 533 -11.19 0.65 -5.77
CA GLY A 533 -10.66 0.87 -7.12
C GLY A 533 -9.38 0.09 -7.42
N ILE A 534 -8.72 0.45 -8.51
CA ILE A 534 -7.44 -0.14 -8.93
C ILE A 534 -6.33 0.87 -8.63
N ASN A 535 -5.62 0.67 -7.52
CA ASN A 535 -4.53 1.52 -7.10
C ASN A 535 -3.23 1.22 -7.86
N THR A 536 -2.24 2.09 -7.69
CA THR A 536 -0.98 2.07 -8.44
C THR A 536 -0.27 0.71 -8.39
N SER A 537 -0.05 0.13 -7.19
CA SER A 537 0.68 -1.14 -7.05
C SER A 537 -0.16 -2.38 -7.37
N ALA A 538 -1.48 -2.25 -7.42
CA ALA A 538 -2.40 -3.37 -7.48
C ALA A 538 -2.21 -4.26 -8.71
N SER A 539 -2.03 -3.67 -9.89
CA SER A 539 -1.83 -4.40 -11.14
C SER A 539 -0.53 -5.20 -11.14
N LEU A 540 0.54 -4.62 -10.58
CA LEU A 540 1.84 -5.29 -10.46
C LEU A 540 1.77 -6.40 -9.40
N SER A 541 1.15 -6.13 -8.26
CA SER A 541 0.92 -7.12 -7.21
C SER A 541 0.06 -8.29 -7.70
N TYR A 542 -0.99 -8.01 -8.48
CA TYR A 542 -1.79 -9.06 -9.13
C TYR A 542 -0.94 -9.94 -10.05
N LEU A 543 -0.10 -9.31 -10.90
CA LEU A 543 0.80 -10.02 -11.81
C LEU A 543 1.74 -10.98 -11.06
N LEU A 544 2.32 -10.54 -9.94
CA LEU A 544 3.19 -11.37 -9.08
C LEU A 544 2.45 -12.54 -8.42
N GLY A 545 1.12 -12.47 -8.31
CA GLY A 545 0.25 -13.56 -7.86
C GLY A 545 -0.12 -14.58 -8.94
N THR A 546 0.32 -14.39 -10.19
CA THR A 546 0.10 -15.33 -11.30
C THR A 546 1.29 -16.29 -11.48
N TYR A 547 1.47 -16.85 -12.68
CA TYR A 547 2.67 -17.60 -13.03
C TYR A 547 3.85 -16.73 -13.48
N PHE A 548 3.71 -15.41 -13.44
CA PHE A 548 4.79 -14.49 -13.71
C PHE A 548 5.83 -14.53 -12.59
N ARG A 549 7.10 -14.74 -12.94
CA ARG A 549 8.15 -15.01 -11.96
C ARG A 549 9.28 -13.99 -11.91
N GLN A 550 9.53 -13.28 -13.00
CA GLN A 550 10.74 -12.48 -13.15
C GLN A 550 10.36 -11.01 -13.31
N LEU A 551 10.44 -10.24 -12.23
CA LEU A 551 10.20 -8.80 -12.26
C LEU A 551 11.52 -8.07 -12.48
N PRO A 552 11.67 -7.31 -13.59
CA PRO A 552 12.86 -6.48 -13.78
C PRO A 552 12.86 -5.36 -12.75
N THR A 553 13.90 -5.29 -11.95
CA THR A 553 14.00 -4.28 -10.89
C THR A 553 15.44 -4.06 -10.45
N ASN A 554 15.71 -2.90 -9.90
CA ASN A 554 16.86 -2.66 -9.04
C ASN A 554 16.48 -3.12 -7.62
N GLU A 555 17.12 -4.19 -7.14
CA GLU A 555 16.80 -4.80 -5.85
C GLU A 555 16.99 -3.86 -4.65
N ARG A 556 17.89 -2.90 -4.75
CA ARG A 556 18.21 -1.94 -3.69
C ARG A 556 17.27 -0.74 -3.65
N LYS A 557 16.57 -0.47 -4.75
CA LYS A 557 15.62 0.62 -4.84
C LYS A 557 14.57 0.50 -3.74
N ARG A 558 14.29 1.60 -3.08
CA ARG A 558 13.22 1.69 -2.08
C ARG A 558 11.88 1.88 -2.78
N LEU A 559 10.93 1.02 -2.47
CA LEU A 559 9.54 1.21 -2.88
C LEU A 559 8.85 2.02 -1.80
N ASP A 560 8.58 3.28 -2.08
CA ASP A 560 7.95 4.16 -1.11
C ASP A 560 6.43 4.02 -1.17
N ILE A 561 5.89 3.25 -0.25
CA ILE A 561 4.45 3.03 -0.07
C ILE A 561 4.02 3.58 1.28
N ILE A 562 2.87 4.24 1.30
CA ILE A 562 2.28 4.79 2.52
C ILE A 562 0.79 4.42 2.62
N PRO A 563 0.29 3.96 3.78
CA PRO A 563 -1.13 3.73 3.99
C PRO A 563 -1.94 5.03 3.87
N VAL A 564 -3.14 4.95 3.28
CA VAL A 564 -3.98 6.12 3.02
C VAL A 564 -4.37 6.87 4.30
N ASP A 565 -4.58 6.16 5.38
CA ASP A 565 -4.89 6.77 6.69
C ASP A 565 -3.71 7.54 7.28
N SER A 566 -2.46 7.10 7.05
CA SER A 566 -1.27 7.87 7.40
C SER A 566 -1.18 9.17 6.58
N VAL A 567 -1.56 9.11 5.30
CA VAL A 567 -1.65 10.32 4.45
C VAL A 567 -2.70 11.27 4.99
N CYS A 568 -3.91 10.78 5.31
CA CYS A 568 -4.99 11.59 5.86
C CYS A 568 -4.62 12.20 7.22
N CYS A 569 -3.91 11.46 8.08
CA CYS A 569 -3.38 11.97 9.34
C CYS A 569 -2.40 13.14 9.10
N GLY A 570 -1.42 12.97 8.20
CA GLY A 570 -0.50 14.02 7.80
C GLY A 570 -1.21 15.26 7.24
N MET A 571 -2.22 15.05 6.38
CA MET A 571 -3.04 16.14 5.84
C MET A 571 -3.76 16.92 6.93
N THR A 572 -4.31 16.25 7.95
CA THR A 572 -5.03 16.89 9.06
C THR A 572 -4.08 17.72 9.94
N LEU A 573 -2.87 17.20 10.23
CA LEU A 573 -1.81 17.97 10.90
C LEU A 573 -1.42 19.23 10.12
N ILE A 574 -1.22 19.09 8.81
CA ILE A 574 -0.85 20.21 7.94
C ILE A 574 -1.99 21.21 7.83
N ALA A 575 -3.24 20.74 7.77
CA ALA A 575 -4.43 21.59 7.77
C ALA A 575 -4.49 22.47 9.03
N ALA A 576 -4.29 21.89 10.22
CA ALA A 576 -4.20 22.63 11.46
C ALA A 576 -3.05 23.66 11.46
N ALA A 577 -1.88 23.26 10.96
CA ALA A 577 -0.74 24.18 10.84
C ALA A 577 -1.00 25.35 9.88
N ILE A 578 -1.77 25.16 8.80
CA ILE A 578 -2.15 26.24 7.88
C ILE A 578 -3.10 27.23 8.58
N VAL A 579 -4.10 26.72 9.28
CA VAL A 579 -5.06 27.56 10.02
C VAL A 579 -4.33 28.41 11.08
N GLU A 580 -3.38 27.83 11.77
CA GLU A 580 -2.51 28.48 12.76
C GLU A 580 -1.39 29.36 12.16
N ARG A 581 -1.29 29.47 10.82
CA ARG A 581 -0.24 30.23 10.12
C ARG A 581 1.19 29.81 10.49
N ARG A 582 1.41 28.56 10.83
CA ARG A 582 2.71 27.97 11.19
C ARG A 582 3.21 26.88 10.23
N ASN A 583 2.55 26.74 9.08
CA ASN A 583 2.89 25.75 8.08
C ASN A 583 4.20 26.06 7.33
N ARG A 584 4.87 25.00 6.89
CA ARG A 584 5.90 25.05 5.84
C ARG A 584 5.24 24.99 4.46
N ARG A 585 5.99 25.42 3.44
CA ARG A 585 5.48 25.47 2.05
C ARG A 585 5.33 24.09 1.43
N VAL A 586 6.12 23.09 1.84
CA VAL A 586 6.10 21.70 1.32
C VAL A 586 6.16 20.69 2.45
N TYR A 587 5.40 19.63 2.30
CA TYR A 587 5.42 18.46 3.14
C TYR A 587 5.45 17.20 2.28
N GLN A 588 6.37 16.28 2.51
CA GLN A 588 6.36 14.96 1.92
C GLN A 588 5.75 13.97 2.92
N LEU A 589 4.84 13.12 2.43
CA LEU A 589 4.25 12.03 3.20
C LEU A 589 4.80 10.72 2.62
N ALA A 590 5.88 10.22 3.20
CA ALA A 590 6.71 9.18 2.62
C ALA A 590 7.35 8.31 3.70
N THR A 591 7.85 7.14 3.31
CA THR A 591 8.42 6.13 4.21
C THR A 591 9.88 5.80 3.88
N SER A 592 10.38 6.13 2.69
CA SER A 592 11.68 5.67 2.19
C SER A 592 12.89 6.04 3.05
N VAL A 593 12.83 7.15 3.79
CA VAL A 593 13.91 7.55 4.71
C VAL A 593 13.69 6.98 6.10
N THR A 594 12.47 7.00 6.61
CA THR A 594 12.16 6.67 8.01
C THR A 594 11.91 5.18 8.25
N ASN A 595 11.28 4.50 7.30
CA ASN A 595 10.98 3.07 7.37
C ASN A 595 11.06 2.42 5.97
N PRO A 596 12.26 2.31 5.38
CA PRO A 596 12.42 1.85 4.01
C PRO A 596 12.01 0.40 3.80
N CYS A 597 11.34 0.13 2.66
CA CYS A 597 11.08 -1.19 2.13
C CYS A 597 11.70 -1.27 0.73
N ASP A 598 12.78 -2.06 0.57
CA ASP A 598 13.40 -2.24 -0.74
C ASP A 598 12.56 -3.13 -1.68
N MET A 599 12.82 -3.02 -2.99
CA MET A 599 12.09 -3.78 -4.01
C MET A 599 12.21 -5.28 -3.83
N ARG A 600 13.38 -5.78 -3.42
CA ARG A 600 13.58 -7.21 -3.15
C ARG A 600 12.63 -7.69 -2.07
N ARG A 601 12.57 -6.97 -0.95
CA ARG A 601 11.68 -7.31 0.18
C ARG A 601 10.21 -7.18 -0.21
N SER A 602 9.83 -6.14 -0.94
CA SER A 602 8.45 -5.92 -1.40
C SER A 602 7.95 -7.05 -2.30
N ILE A 603 8.79 -7.51 -3.25
CA ILE A 603 8.49 -8.64 -4.14
C ILE A 603 8.35 -9.93 -3.31
N GLU A 604 9.24 -10.14 -2.36
CA GLU A 604 9.19 -11.32 -1.49
C GLU A 604 7.95 -11.32 -0.61
N LEU A 605 7.64 -10.22 0.08
CA LEU A 605 6.44 -10.10 0.90
C LEU A 605 5.16 -10.31 0.07
N THR A 606 5.10 -9.75 -1.15
CA THR A 606 3.99 -9.99 -2.07
C THR A 606 3.85 -11.47 -2.42
N SER A 607 4.95 -12.14 -2.76
CA SER A 607 4.96 -13.57 -3.07
C SER A 607 4.56 -14.43 -1.87
N LEU A 608 5.03 -14.08 -0.67
CA LEU A 608 4.68 -14.77 0.58
C LEU A 608 3.20 -14.60 0.94
N ALA A 609 2.64 -13.42 0.74
CA ALA A 609 1.21 -13.18 0.95
C ALA A 609 0.35 -14.00 -0.02
N HIS A 610 0.74 -14.06 -1.30
CA HIS A 610 0.09 -14.92 -2.27
C HIS A 610 0.24 -16.40 -1.91
N ARG A 611 1.42 -16.83 -1.49
CA ARG A 611 1.66 -18.17 -0.99
C ARG A 611 0.73 -18.55 0.16
N LYS A 612 0.60 -17.68 1.16
CA LYS A 612 -0.31 -17.88 2.31
C LYS A 612 -1.75 -18.10 1.85
N TYR A 613 -2.22 -17.30 0.90
CA TYR A 613 -3.55 -17.45 0.32
C TYR A 613 -3.68 -18.81 -0.41
N TYR A 614 -2.76 -19.15 -1.33
CA TYR A 614 -2.84 -20.39 -2.09
C TYR A 614 -2.71 -21.64 -1.22
N ARG A 615 -1.96 -21.56 -0.12
CA ARG A 615 -1.84 -22.65 0.85
C ARG A 615 -3.15 -23.00 1.54
N ALA A 616 -4.05 -22.04 1.68
CA ALA A 616 -5.37 -22.21 2.29
C ALA A 616 -6.44 -22.68 1.29
N GLN A 617 -6.11 -22.76 -0.01
CA GLN A 617 -7.03 -23.20 -1.06
C GLN A 617 -6.76 -24.66 -1.45
N GLU A 618 -7.80 -25.34 -1.97
CA GLU A 618 -7.71 -26.70 -2.49
C GLU A 618 -7.67 -26.68 -4.02
N GLY A 619 -6.96 -27.65 -4.61
CA GLY A 619 -6.88 -27.83 -6.05
C GLY A 619 -5.45 -27.80 -6.60
N LEU A 620 -5.27 -28.46 -7.77
CA LEU A 620 -3.96 -28.61 -8.44
C LEU A 620 -3.35 -27.26 -8.83
N GLU A 621 -4.19 -26.32 -9.26
CA GLU A 621 -3.74 -24.97 -9.66
C GLU A 621 -3.06 -24.25 -8.50
N TYR A 622 -3.68 -24.26 -7.32
CA TYR A 622 -3.11 -23.61 -6.13
C TYR A 622 -1.85 -24.32 -5.64
N TRP A 623 -1.82 -25.63 -5.70
CA TRP A 623 -0.62 -26.41 -5.40
C TRP A 623 0.55 -26.11 -6.34
N LEU A 624 0.28 -25.87 -7.63
CA LEU A 624 1.29 -25.41 -8.59
C LEU A 624 1.76 -23.98 -8.24
N ARG A 625 0.84 -23.05 -8.01
CA ARG A 625 1.17 -21.64 -7.68
C ARG A 625 2.03 -21.50 -6.44
N LEU A 626 1.87 -22.35 -5.43
CA LEU A 626 2.75 -22.41 -4.25
C LEU A 626 4.24 -22.60 -4.57
N ARG A 627 4.58 -23.04 -5.76
CA ARG A 627 5.95 -23.33 -6.20
C ARG A 627 6.54 -22.26 -7.10
N PHE A 628 5.75 -21.25 -7.44
CA PHE A 628 6.12 -20.18 -8.37
C PHE A 628 6.18 -18.83 -7.64
N ASP A 629 7.22 -18.64 -6.81
CA ASP A 629 7.48 -17.33 -6.22
C ASP A 629 8.07 -16.38 -7.27
N ALA A 630 7.66 -15.12 -7.24
CA ALA A 630 8.29 -14.06 -8.03
C ALA A 630 9.67 -13.73 -7.46
N ILE A 631 10.58 -13.41 -8.36
CA ILE A 631 11.96 -13.04 -8.03
C ILE A 631 12.35 -11.73 -8.73
N PRO A 632 13.14 -10.88 -8.07
CA PRO A 632 13.76 -9.75 -8.73
C PRO A 632 14.81 -10.25 -9.73
N VAL A 633 14.91 -9.60 -10.88
CA VAL A 633 15.92 -9.89 -11.91
C VAL A 633 16.41 -8.60 -12.54
N SER A 634 17.61 -8.62 -13.16
CA SER A 634 18.07 -7.49 -13.96
C SER A 634 17.24 -7.34 -15.25
N LYS A 635 17.24 -6.16 -15.85
CA LYS A 635 16.54 -5.88 -17.10
C LYS A 635 16.99 -6.83 -18.22
N GLU A 636 18.30 -7.06 -18.34
CA GLU A 636 18.87 -7.94 -19.37
C GLU A 636 18.41 -9.39 -19.21
N ARG A 637 18.28 -9.85 -17.96
CA ARG A 637 17.76 -11.20 -17.70
C ARG A 637 16.28 -11.31 -18.02
N TYR A 638 15.50 -10.29 -17.68
CA TYR A 638 14.09 -10.21 -18.02
C TYR A 638 13.88 -10.29 -19.53
N ASP A 639 14.61 -9.46 -20.30
CA ASP A 639 14.48 -9.38 -21.75
C ASP A 639 14.87 -10.71 -22.43
N ARG A 640 15.89 -11.42 -21.90
CA ARG A 640 16.35 -12.71 -22.44
C ARG A 640 15.52 -13.93 -22.04
N MET A 641 14.83 -13.93 -20.90
CA MET A 641 14.26 -15.14 -20.30
C MET A 641 12.80 -15.03 -19.85
N SER A 642 12.17 -13.85 -20.02
CA SER A 642 10.81 -13.61 -19.57
C SER A 642 9.86 -13.23 -20.71
N ALA A 643 8.88 -12.37 -20.48
CA ALA A 643 7.81 -12.05 -21.44
C ALA A 643 8.31 -11.66 -22.86
N PRO A 644 9.35 -10.82 -23.02
CA PRO A 644 9.85 -10.47 -24.34
C PRO A 644 10.37 -11.68 -25.14
N ALA A 645 11.19 -12.53 -24.50
CA ALA A 645 11.72 -13.74 -25.12
C ALA A 645 10.62 -14.75 -25.48
N GLN A 646 9.67 -14.96 -24.57
CA GLN A 646 8.52 -15.85 -24.78
C GLN A 646 7.66 -15.37 -25.96
N LYS A 647 7.43 -14.06 -26.07
CA LYS A 647 6.70 -13.44 -27.18
C LYS A 647 7.45 -13.64 -28.50
N ALA A 648 8.76 -13.41 -28.53
CA ALA A 648 9.59 -13.63 -29.73
C ALA A 648 9.54 -15.10 -30.19
N ILE A 649 9.56 -16.05 -29.26
CA ILE A 649 9.40 -17.50 -29.57
C ILE A 649 8.02 -17.77 -30.19
N ILE A 650 6.94 -17.25 -29.59
CA ILE A 650 5.58 -17.42 -30.10
C ILE A 650 5.45 -16.82 -31.51
N GLN A 651 5.99 -15.63 -31.73
CA GLN A 651 5.98 -14.99 -33.05
C GLN A 651 6.80 -15.78 -34.10
N SER A 652 7.93 -16.36 -33.70
CA SER A 652 8.72 -17.23 -34.57
C SER A 652 7.95 -18.49 -34.95
N ILE A 653 7.29 -19.14 -33.97
CA ILE A 653 6.42 -20.30 -34.22
C ILE A 653 5.27 -19.92 -35.17
N GLN A 654 4.63 -18.79 -34.96
CA GLN A 654 3.54 -18.30 -35.83
C GLN A 654 4.02 -18.05 -37.25
N ARG A 655 5.22 -17.46 -37.44
CA ARG A 655 5.84 -17.23 -38.77
C ARG A 655 6.10 -18.56 -39.48
N ILE A 656 6.62 -19.56 -38.78
CA ILE A 656 6.87 -20.91 -39.34
C ILE A 656 5.55 -21.60 -39.72
N MET A 657 4.48 -21.40 -38.94
CA MET A 657 3.18 -22.03 -39.17
C MET A 657 2.29 -21.28 -40.20
N ALA A 658 2.59 -20.00 -40.48
CA ALA A 658 1.80 -19.19 -41.40
C ALA A 658 1.67 -19.80 -42.82
N PRO A 659 2.73 -20.35 -43.44
CA PRO A 659 2.62 -20.98 -44.77
C PRO A 659 1.72 -22.24 -44.74
N LEU A 660 1.58 -22.88 -43.56
CA LEU A 660 0.78 -24.11 -43.41
C LEU A 660 -0.70 -23.80 -43.13
N GLN A 661 -1.12 -22.56 -43.15
CA GLN A 661 -2.48 -22.08 -42.81
C GLN A 661 -2.99 -22.55 -41.44
N LEU A 662 -2.09 -22.98 -40.54
CA LEU A 662 -2.38 -23.48 -39.22
C LEU A 662 -2.42 -22.32 -38.21
N ARG A 663 -3.47 -21.50 -38.24
CA ARG A 663 -3.72 -20.51 -37.17
C ARG A 663 -4.25 -21.22 -35.94
N LYS A 664 -3.46 -21.25 -34.83
CA LYS A 664 -3.92 -21.76 -33.52
C LYS A 664 -4.37 -20.60 -32.65
N PRO A 665 -5.68 -20.48 -32.34
CA PRO A 665 -6.21 -19.43 -31.46
C PRO A 665 -5.51 -19.30 -30.10
N PRO A 666 -5.01 -20.37 -29.46
CA PRO A 666 -4.28 -20.28 -28.19
C PRO A 666 -2.99 -19.46 -28.25
N LEU A 667 -2.22 -19.55 -29.35
CA LEU A 667 -0.96 -18.80 -29.52
C LEU A 667 -1.22 -17.29 -29.62
N ALA A 668 -2.27 -16.88 -30.34
CA ALA A 668 -2.65 -15.47 -30.44
C ALA A 668 -3.19 -14.89 -29.12
N ARG A 669 -3.79 -15.73 -28.27
CA ARG A 669 -4.18 -15.31 -26.91
C ARG A 669 -2.96 -15.15 -26.00
N ALA A 670 -2.02 -16.09 -26.06
CA ALA A 670 -0.78 -16.04 -25.28
C ALA A 670 0.05 -14.81 -25.65
N GLU A 671 0.22 -14.52 -26.96
CA GLU A 671 0.92 -13.34 -27.45
C GLU A 671 0.30 -12.05 -26.90
N ARG A 672 -1.02 -11.88 -27.02
CA ARG A 672 -1.74 -10.73 -26.45
C ARG A 672 -1.61 -10.61 -24.93
N SER A 673 -1.55 -11.74 -24.23
CA SER A 673 -1.32 -11.73 -22.78
C SER A 673 0.08 -11.24 -22.43
N LEU A 674 1.10 -11.71 -23.15
CA LEU A 674 2.50 -11.26 -22.98
C LEU A 674 2.67 -9.79 -23.32
N GLU A 675 2.02 -9.31 -24.38
CA GLU A 675 2.01 -7.90 -24.76
C GLU A 675 1.42 -7.00 -23.65
N LYS A 676 0.34 -7.44 -23.01
CA LYS A 676 -0.21 -6.74 -21.84
C LYS A 676 0.78 -6.70 -20.66
N VAL A 677 1.50 -7.79 -20.43
CA VAL A 677 2.53 -7.85 -19.38
C VAL A 677 3.67 -6.89 -19.72
N GLU A 678 4.18 -6.88 -20.95
CA GLU A 678 5.23 -5.95 -21.37
C GLU A 678 4.80 -4.48 -21.22
N LYS A 679 3.58 -4.14 -21.64
CA LYS A 679 3.03 -2.79 -21.47
C LYS A 679 2.92 -2.41 -19.99
N LEU A 680 2.46 -3.33 -19.14
CA LEU A 680 2.37 -3.11 -17.72
C LEU A 680 3.77 -2.87 -17.10
N ILE A 681 4.73 -3.73 -17.41
CA ILE A 681 6.11 -3.58 -16.92
C ILE A 681 6.70 -2.25 -17.38
N GLY A 682 6.55 -1.89 -18.68
CA GLY A 682 7.04 -0.61 -19.22
C GLY A 682 6.43 0.61 -18.52
N LEU A 683 5.15 0.54 -18.13
CA LEU A 683 4.48 1.61 -17.38
C LEU A 683 5.07 1.81 -15.97
N PHE A 684 5.48 0.71 -15.32
CA PHE A 684 6.03 0.73 -13.97
C PHE A 684 7.57 0.83 -13.94
N GLU A 685 8.25 0.62 -15.05
CA GLU A 685 9.72 0.61 -15.13
C GLU A 685 10.39 1.83 -14.46
N PRO A 686 9.89 3.08 -14.61
CA PRO A 686 10.46 4.24 -13.93
C PRO A 686 10.42 4.14 -12.41
N PHE A 687 9.42 3.44 -11.87
CA PHE A 687 9.18 3.32 -10.43
C PHE A 687 9.83 2.10 -9.80
N ILE A 688 10.08 1.02 -10.57
CA ILE A 688 10.62 -0.24 -10.05
C ILE A 688 12.09 -0.48 -10.42
N LEU A 689 12.59 0.16 -11.48
CA LEU A 689 13.94 -0.07 -12.01
C LEU A 689 14.80 1.19 -12.02
N GLN A 690 14.24 2.32 -12.51
CA GLN A 690 14.94 3.59 -12.64
C GLN A 690 14.79 4.43 -11.38
N ASN A 691 15.63 5.47 -11.21
CA ASN A 691 15.53 6.54 -10.21
C ASN A 691 15.38 6.07 -8.74
N GLU A 692 16.47 6.06 -8.02
CA GLU A 692 16.50 5.72 -6.59
C GLU A 692 16.17 6.96 -5.74
N HIS A 693 14.88 7.16 -5.40
CA HIS A 693 14.45 8.28 -4.58
C HIS A 693 14.45 7.94 -3.09
N ASP A 694 14.97 8.87 -2.28
CA ASP A 694 14.88 8.90 -0.83
C ASP A 694 14.09 10.16 -0.42
N PHE A 695 12.77 10.03 -0.27
CA PHE A 695 11.90 11.15 0.08
C PHE A 695 12.00 11.50 1.56
N VAL A 696 12.39 12.74 1.85
CA VAL A 696 12.49 13.28 3.22
C VAL A 696 11.13 13.76 3.69
N ALA A 697 10.68 13.33 4.86
CA ALA A 697 9.40 13.72 5.46
C ALA A 697 9.58 14.48 6.80
N ASP A 698 10.66 15.23 6.94
CA ASP A 698 11.04 15.89 8.19
C ASP A 698 10.00 16.93 8.65
N ASN A 699 9.34 17.64 7.73
CA ASN A 699 8.42 18.73 8.08
C ASN A 699 7.15 18.20 8.76
N VAL A 700 6.56 17.11 8.27
CA VAL A 700 5.39 16.52 8.92
C VAL A 700 5.74 15.81 10.23
N GLU A 701 6.92 15.20 10.32
CA GLU A 701 7.40 14.61 11.58
C GLU A 701 7.59 15.67 12.67
N LYS A 702 8.11 16.86 12.32
CA LYS A 702 8.23 17.99 13.24
C LYS A 702 6.86 18.47 13.73
N LEU A 703 5.85 18.54 12.87
CA LEU A 703 4.49 18.86 13.29
C LEU A 703 3.93 17.81 14.23
N SER A 704 4.09 16.53 13.89
CA SER A 704 3.65 15.41 14.73
C SER A 704 4.35 15.41 16.11
N TYR A 705 5.62 15.77 16.14
CA TYR A 705 6.37 15.90 17.40
C TYR A 705 5.84 17.03 18.29
N ALA A 706 5.47 18.16 17.68
CA ALA A 706 4.94 19.34 18.38
C ALA A 706 3.48 19.18 18.86
N LEU A 707 2.77 18.14 18.41
CA LEU A 707 1.41 17.86 18.85
C LEU A 707 1.35 17.57 20.35
N LEU A 708 0.28 18.01 21.02
CA LEU A 708 0.04 17.71 22.45
C LEU A 708 0.01 16.20 22.67
N LEU A 709 0.53 15.76 23.81
CA LEU A 709 0.74 14.34 24.11
C LEU A 709 -0.56 13.53 24.05
N GLU A 710 -1.65 14.09 24.56
CA GLU A 710 -2.99 13.49 24.57
C GLU A 710 -3.62 13.31 23.19
N GLU A 711 -3.13 14.04 22.16
CA GLU A 711 -3.60 13.95 20.79
C GLU A 711 -2.74 13.05 19.91
N LYS A 712 -1.57 12.60 20.40
CA LYS A 712 -0.61 11.81 19.59
C LYS A 712 -1.13 10.44 19.18
N ASP A 713 -1.93 9.80 20.01
CA ASP A 713 -2.50 8.48 19.70
C ASP A 713 -3.52 8.55 18.56
N ASP A 714 -4.28 9.67 18.48
CA ASP A 714 -5.31 9.86 17.46
C ASP A 714 -4.76 10.47 16.15
N PHE A 715 -3.83 11.42 16.24
CA PHE A 715 -3.37 12.27 15.15
C PHE A 715 -1.86 12.27 14.91
N GLY A 716 -1.10 11.49 15.66
CA GLY A 716 0.35 11.39 15.47
C GLY A 716 0.71 10.76 14.12
N TYR A 717 1.55 11.43 13.33
CA TYR A 717 2.12 10.88 12.11
C TYR A 717 3.36 10.06 12.48
N ASP A 718 3.24 8.73 12.40
CA ASP A 718 4.33 7.81 12.70
C ASP A 718 4.39 6.68 11.65
N THR A 719 5.27 6.86 10.68
CA THR A 719 5.55 5.83 9.67
C THR A 719 6.55 4.78 10.13
N ARG A 720 7.28 5.02 11.24
CA ARG A 720 8.27 4.09 11.80
C ARG A 720 7.62 2.89 12.45
N SER A 721 6.40 3.05 12.99
CA SER A 721 5.63 1.99 13.61
C SER A 721 5.03 0.98 12.63
N ILE A 722 5.06 1.25 11.31
CA ILE A 722 4.53 0.34 10.30
C ILE A 722 5.40 -0.91 10.23
N ASP A 723 4.87 -2.04 10.67
CA ASP A 723 5.48 -3.35 10.40
C ASP A 723 5.10 -3.81 9.00
N TRP A 724 6.09 -3.77 8.08
CA TRP A 724 5.86 -4.17 6.68
C TRP A 724 5.43 -5.62 6.53
N TRP A 725 5.84 -6.51 7.41
CA TRP A 725 5.36 -7.90 7.43
C TRP A 725 3.86 -7.96 7.71
N GLU A 726 3.42 -7.36 8.83
CA GLU A 726 2.01 -7.33 9.21
C GLU A 726 1.18 -6.63 8.13
N TYR A 727 1.67 -5.47 7.66
CA TYR A 727 0.97 -4.70 6.62
C TYR A 727 0.80 -5.49 5.32
N TRP A 728 1.88 -6.12 4.79
CA TRP A 728 1.82 -6.84 3.52
C TRP A 728 1.03 -8.14 3.59
N ILE A 729 1.32 -8.97 4.61
CA ILE A 729 0.82 -10.34 4.68
C ILE A 729 -0.62 -10.40 5.19
N TYR A 730 -1.02 -9.49 6.09
CA TYR A 730 -2.32 -9.57 6.77
C TYR A 730 -3.28 -8.45 6.41
N VAL A 731 -2.80 -7.35 5.84
CA VAL A 731 -3.61 -6.16 5.53
C VAL A 731 -3.65 -5.89 4.03
N HIS A 732 -2.53 -5.51 3.42
CA HIS A 732 -2.49 -4.96 2.07
C HIS A 732 -2.87 -5.98 0.98
N ILE A 733 -2.16 -7.11 0.88
CA ILE A 733 -2.46 -8.11 -0.16
C ILE A 733 -3.83 -8.78 0.03
N PRO A 734 -4.28 -9.14 1.25
CA PRO A 734 -5.65 -9.57 1.47
C PRO A 734 -6.70 -8.53 1.05
N ALA A 735 -6.46 -7.25 1.32
CA ALA A 735 -7.34 -6.16 0.88
C ALA A 735 -7.40 -6.03 -0.64
N LEU A 736 -6.26 -6.07 -1.34
CA LEU A 736 -6.23 -6.07 -2.81
C LEU A 736 -7.01 -7.27 -3.39
N ARG A 737 -6.90 -8.44 -2.78
CA ARG A 737 -7.66 -9.63 -3.19
C ARG A 737 -9.16 -9.45 -3.02
N LYS A 738 -9.59 -8.77 -1.97
CA LYS A 738 -11.00 -8.51 -1.68
C LYS A 738 -11.58 -7.41 -2.57
N TRP A 739 -10.87 -6.29 -2.71
CA TRP A 739 -11.42 -5.06 -3.26
C TRP A 739 -10.99 -4.75 -4.70
N THR A 740 -9.83 -5.23 -5.13
CA THR A 740 -9.18 -4.78 -6.39
C THR A 740 -9.04 -5.89 -7.42
N TYR A 741 -8.58 -7.08 -7.03
CA TYR A 741 -8.34 -8.17 -8.01
C TYR A 741 -9.60 -8.61 -8.75
N PRO A 742 -10.79 -8.68 -8.13
CA PRO A 742 -12.02 -8.94 -8.88
C PRO A 742 -12.24 -7.92 -10.00
N LEU A 743 -11.96 -6.63 -9.75
CA LEU A 743 -12.09 -5.58 -10.77
C LEU A 743 -11.10 -5.76 -11.92
N ILE A 744 -9.85 -6.14 -11.63
CA ILE A 744 -8.83 -6.45 -12.65
C ILE A 744 -9.26 -7.65 -13.52
N GLU A 745 -9.91 -8.63 -12.92
CA GLU A 745 -10.43 -9.83 -13.58
C GLU A 745 -11.79 -9.61 -14.27
N GLY A 746 -12.39 -8.41 -14.16
CA GLY A 746 -13.71 -8.10 -14.70
C GLY A 746 -14.85 -8.81 -13.96
N ARG A 747 -14.62 -9.24 -12.71
CA ARG A 747 -15.62 -9.85 -11.85
C ARG A 747 -16.25 -8.80 -10.93
N PRO A 748 -17.54 -8.92 -10.60
CA PRO A 748 -18.16 -8.05 -9.61
C PRO A 748 -17.54 -8.25 -8.23
N LEU A 749 -17.51 -7.19 -7.44
CA LEU A 749 -17.20 -7.29 -6.01
C LEU A 749 -18.31 -8.07 -5.29
N GLU A 750 -18.00 -8.59 -4.10
CA GLU A 750 -19.01 -9.22 -3.23
C GLU A 750 -20.20 -8.28 -3.04
N ALA A 751 -21.41 -8.82 -3.22
CA ALA A 751 -22.64 -8.07 -3.04
C ALA A 751 -22.73 -7.55 -1.60
N ARG A 752 -23.00 -6.26 -1.46
CA ARG A 752 -23.24 -5.60 -0.18
C ARG A 752 -24.74 -5.39 0.00
N PRO A 753 -25.24 -5.34 1.23
CA PRO A 753 -26.63 -4.95 1.47
C PRO A 753 -26.90 -3.61 0.81
N ALA A 754 -27.99 -3.54 0.04
CA ALA A 754 -28.43 -2.28 -0.55
C ALA A 754 -28.72 -1.28 0.58
N ARG A 755 -28.17 -0.08 0.47
CA ARG A 755 -28.41 1.03 1.38
C ARG A 755 -29.09 2.14 0.61
N SER A 756 -30.06 2.77 1.21
CA SER A 756 -30.62 4.02 0.72
C SER A 756 -30.17 5.14 1.63
N PHE A 757 -29.66 6.20 1.04
CA PHE A 757 -29.22 7.37 1.76
C PHE A 757 -29.71 8.62 1.05
N GLN A 758 -30.36 9.51 1.77
CA GLN A 758 -30.76 10.83 1.30
C GLN A 758 -30.34 11.87 2.32
N LEU A 759 -29.57 12.85 1.89
CA LEU A 759 -29.08 13.90 2.76
C LEU A 759 -30.25 14.77 3.25
N THR A 760 -30.36 14.95 4.56
CA THR A 760 -31.37 15.84 5.15
C THR A 760 -30.76 17.22 5.34
N PRO A 761 -31.19 18.28 4.63
CA PRO A 761 -30.66 19.62 4.83
C PRO A 761 -30.88 20.11 6.27
N ALA A 762 -29.89 20.75 6.85
CA ALA A 762 -29.96 21.28 8.22
C ALA A 762 -30.95 22.44 8.39
N PHE A 763 -31.27 23.14 7.29
CA PHE A 763 -32.27 24.20 7.24
C PHE A 763 -33.10 24.11 5.96
N PRO A 764 -34.44 24.27 6.02
CA PRO A 764 -35.25 24.49 4.83
C PRO A 764 -34.82 25.85 4.24
N GLY A 765 -34.25 25.81 3.02
CA GLY A 765 -33.96 27.03 2.27
C GLY A 765 -35.25 27.89 2.20
N ASN A 766 -35.14 29.19 2.44
CA ASN A 766 -36.20 30.15 2.25
C ASN A 766 -36.74 30.05 0.81
N GLY A 767 -37.94 29.50 0.66
CA GLY A 767 -38.75 29.60 -0.54
C GLY A 767 -38.73 28.41 -1.48
N GLU A 768 -39.41 27.32 -1.07
CA GLU A 768 -40.30 26.56 -1.93
C GLU A 768 -41.09 25.58 -1.07
N THR A 769 -42.40 25.81 -0.93
CA THR A 769 -43.34 24.90 -0.28
C THR A 769 -43.48 23.63 -1.11
N VAL A 770 -42.80 22.57 -0.68
CA VAL A 770 -43.04 21.22 -1.23
C VAL A 770 -44.38 20.72 -0.68
N LYS A 771 -45.36 20.60 -1.56
CA LYS A 771 -46.62 19.92 -1.27
C LYS A 771 -46.33 18.46 -0.87
N THR A 772 -46.51 18.15 0.40
CA THR A 772 -46.52 16.77 0.91
C THR A 772 -47.78 16.09 0.44
N GLY A 773 -47.68 15.22 -0.56
CA GLY A 773 -48.69 14.24 -0.91
C GLY A 773 -48.71 13.13 0.14
N THR A 774 -49.70 13.15 1.00
CA THR A 774 -50.06 12.04 1.89
C THR A 774 -50.49 10.83 1.07
N ASN A 775 -49.68 9.78 1.07
CA ASN A 775 -50.17 8.40 0.85
C ASN A 775 -49.46 7.49 1.86
N GLY A 776 -50.30 7.04 2.82
CA GLY A 776 -49.90 6.08 3.83
C GLY A 776 -49.66 4.70 3.23
N ALA A 777 -48.50 4.14 3.55
CA ALA A 777 -48.24 2.73 3.43
C ALA A 777 -47.54 2.25 4.71
N THR A 778 -48.30 1.55 5.53
CA THR A 778 -47.84 0.78 6.68
C THR A 778 -47.02 -0.41 6.23
N TRP A 779 -45.75 -0.47 6.68
CA TRP A 779 -44.93 -1.67 6.53
C TRP A 779 -44.87 -2.44 7.85
N ARG A 780 -45.32 -3.71 7.79
CA ARG A 780 -45.18 -4.69 8.86
C ARG A 780 -43.83 -5.42 8.66
N TYR A 781 -43.10 -5.61 9.76
CA TYR A 781 -41.94 -6.48 9.83
C TYR A 781 -42.32 -7.95 9.67
N SER A 782 -41.56 -8.68 8.89
CA SER A 782 -41.30 -10.12 9.02
C SER A 782 -39.82 -10.39 8.75
#